data_fdc36f9ae48e9a387bae0ff73732afaa
#
_entry.id   fdc36f9ae48e9a387bae0ff73732afaa
#
_cell.length_a   1.000
_cell.length_b   1.000
_cell.length_c   1.000
_cell.angle_alpha   90.00
_cell.angle_beta   90.00
_cell.angle_gamma   90.00
#
_symmetry.space_group_name_H-M   'P 1'
#
loop_
_entity.id
_entity.type
_entity.pdbx_description
1 polymer ?
#
loop_
_entity_poly.entity_id
_entity_poly.type
_entity_poly.pdbx_seq_one_letter_code
_entity_poly.pdbx_strand_id
1 'polypeptide(L)'
;MKKILSIFFVFFTITFYSQEKLSTKKITITGKLIDKTTQQALEYATVTVINPSTNKPVNGAITDLKGEFSIQNAPGNFILKYEYLSFKTLLINPKFYNQDLNIGIISLEPDAKILNEVVVRSERTTVDLKLDKKVFTVGKDILVRGGTVSDVLDNIPSISVSSEGTIALRGNENVRILIDGKPTNAVSVTDALKMIPSDAIDKVETVTTPSARYDAEGGGGIINIILKKGKNQGINGSIIAAVGTPKNNSISANINYKNEMMNFFSTIGYNDRNNPGRTKIDQETFNKRTGLLDSYLEERRESEKYSKGINVNFGIEIAINKNTSWTNSFNYRNNKGGNNEDVFYYNFNANKTYLNTSKRDNELVSTGDNVEYTTNFTKKFKKEGHKLTFDGAFSKNTDKDDSDILQTILDNNQFVRNERSKKHDTQVRNLLQIDYIIPFNKDSQFEAGYRGNFINLLADFSVQNLNTKTGIFENIVGFSNQMNYIENVNALYTQFGSKINKLSYLLGLRFENSHIEINQLTSEILKSKNYNNFFPSIFLTYELGENTSISSNYSKRITRPRDRFINPFASYTSNINLFQGNPDINPAYSDAFDIGFLKKWNKLILNTSVYLNHTTDSFQIIRKERGDFIDGTPVIINTPFNLSTDDKYGFEITANYTVKKWWKLNANANFFYNITKGDYQYTNTKNELIVQDFNFESSTWTGRINSRINLPYKIDFQSNLTYNASQKIAQGTQKGIAVLNLGFSKDILKDKATLAFNISDVFNSRKMIRDLNLPTVNSYSEMQNRMRVATLSFTYRFNKSKTEKEKDAKPKSANDGNDNDYIGG
;
A
#
# COMPACT_ATOMS: atom_id res chain seq x y z
N MET A 1 16.13 67.19 -11.14
CA MET A 1 15.88 68.38 -11.98
C MET A 1 14.52 68.22 -12.59
N LYS A 2 13.54 68.86 -12.01
CA LYS A 2 12.86 70.09 -12.42
C LYS A 2 12.09 69.93 -13.73
N LYS A 3 10.75 69.93 -13.56
CA LYS A 3 9.77 70.86 -14.14
C LYS A 3 9.22 70.42 -15.50
N ILE A 4 7.92 70.49 -15.85
CA ILE A 4 6.82 71.52 -15.70
C ILE A 4 5.56 70.79 -16.27
N LEU A 5 4.45 70.59 -15.61
CA LEU A 5 3.23 71.40 -15.40
C LEU A 5 2.74 72.18 -16.64
N SER A 6 1.64 71.82 -17.25
CA SER A 6 0.68 72.76 -17.84
C SER A 6 -0.69 72.06 -18.08
N ILE A 7 -1.64 72.58 -17.44
CA ILE A 7 -3.09 72.73 -17.47
C ILE A 7 -3.65 72.86 -18.88
N PHE A 8 -4.76 72.13 -19.19
CA PHE A 8 -5.76 72.57 -20.12
C PHE A 8 -7.15 72.27 -19.56
N PHE A 9 -7.83 73.30 -19.13
CA PHE A 9 -9.21 73.31 -18.73
C PHE A 9 -10.08 73.56 -19.98
N VAL A 10 -10.94 72.62 -20.37
CA VAL A 10 -12.00 72.81 -21.33
C VAL A 10 -13.32 72.62 -20.65
N PHE A 11 -14.05 73.71 -20.49
CA PHE A 11 -15.44 73.71 -20.10
C PHE A 11 -16.31 73.02 -21.14
N PHE A 12 -17.01 71.98 -20.75
CA PHE A 12 -18.13 71.41 -21.50
C PHE A 12 -19.37 71.47 -20.60
N THR A 13 -20.30 72.33 -20.92
CA THR A 13 -21.64 72.42 -20.31
C THR A 13 -22.42 71.17 -20.73
N ILE A 14 -22.71 70.32 -19.81
CA ILE A 14 -23.68 69.23 -20.00
C ILE A 14 -25.00 69.68 -19.38
N THR A 15 -25.99 69.77 -20.25
CA THR A 15 -27.38 69.93 -19.90
C THR A 15 -27.86 68.75 -19.09
N PHE A 16 -28.27 68.96 -17.85
CA PHE A 16 -28.98 67.95 -17.06
C PHE A 16 -30.31 67.63 -17.67
N TYR A 17 -30.45 66.45 -18.30
CA TYR A 17 -31.75 65.82 -18.42
C TYR A 17 -32.10 65.19 -17.07
N SER A 18 -33.05 65.77 -16.38
CA SER A 18 -33.72 65.20 -15.23
C SER A 18 -34.53 64.00 -15.70
N GLN A 19 -33.92 62.76 -15.44
CA GLN A 19 -34.77 61.58 -15.46
C GLN A 19 -35.62 61.54 -14.22
N GLU A 20 -36.94 61.69 -14.38
CA GLU A 20 -37.90 61.32 -13.34
C GLU A 20 -37.63 59.94 -12.80
N LYS A 21 -37.19 59.89 -11.56
CA LYS A 21 -37.11 58.67 -10.77
C LYS A 21 -38.55 58.24 -10.53
N LEU A 22 -39.06 57.29 -11.34
CA LEU A 22 -40.25 56.55 -10.97
C LEU A 22 -40.03 55.95 -9.58
N SER A 23 -40.64 56.55 -8.59
CA SER A 23 -40.72 56.07 -7.21
C SER A 23 -41.44 54.70 -7.27
N THR A 24 -40.66 53.61 -7.34
CA THR A 24 -41.26 52.30 -7.25
C THR A 24 -41.72 52.10 -5.81
N LYS A 25 -43.04 52.08 -5.64
CA LYS A 25 -43.69 51.79 -4.35
C LYS A 25 -43.17 50.41 -3.89
N LYS A 26 -42.66 50.34 -2.69
CA LYS A 26 -42.18 49.06 -2.07
C LYS A 26 -43.42 48.29 -1.63
N ILE A 27 -43.45 46.97 -1.93
CA ILE A 27 -44.56 46.07 -1.64
C ILE A 27 -44.09 44.92 -0.76
N THR A 28 -45.03 44.26 -0.09
CA THR A 28 -44.79 42.99 0.60
C THR A 28 -45.30 41.84 -0.26
N ILE A 29 -44.45 40.82 -0.44
CA ILE A 29 -44.79 39.61 -1.20
C ILE A 29 -44.89 38.43 -0.24
N THR A 30 -46.03 37.77 -0.19
CA THR A 30 -46.27 36.60 0.66
C THR A 30 -46.70 35.38 -0.20
N GLY A 31 -46.49 34.19 0.33
CA GLY A 31 -46.91 32.96 -0.33
C GLY A 31 -46.48 31.72 0.44
N LYS A 32 -46.76 30.53 -0.13
CA LYS A 32 -46.43 29.25 0.47
C LYS A 32 -45.87 28.31 -0.58
N LEU A 33 -44.74 27.61 -0.24
CA LEU A 33 -44.14 26.60 -1.09
C LEU A 33 -44.50 25.20 -0.58
N ILE A 34 -44.89 24.34 -1.53
CA ILE A 34 -45.17 22.91 -1.26
C ILE A 34 -44.48 22.04 -2.30
N ASP A 35 -44.25 20.79 -1.95
CA ASP A 35 -43.86 19.73 -2.89
C ASP A 35 -45.06 19.32 -3.76
N LYS A 36 -44.93 19.36 -5.07
CA LYS A 36 -46.00 19.01 -6.03
C LYS A 36 -46.47 17.57 -5.90
N THR A 37 -45.56 16.65 -5.51
CA THR A 37 -45.84 15.22 -5.42
C THR A 37 -46.42 14.79 -4.07
N THR A 38 -45.83 15.28 -2.96
CA THR A 38 -46.25 14.90 -1.61
C THR A 38 -47.25 15.86 -0.97
N GLN A 39 -47.46 17.03 -1.56
CA GLN A 39 -48.27 18.13 -1.02
C GLN A 39 -47.80 18.65 0.35
N GLN A 40 -46.59 18.25 0.80
CA GLN A 40 -45.99 18.72 2.03
C GLN A 40 -45.36 20.10 1.89
N ALA A 41 -45.34 20.86 2.97
CA ALA A 41 -44.70 22.18 3.02
C ALA A 41 -43.19 22.04 2.83
N LEU A 42 -42.59 22.91 2.02
CA LEU A 42 -41.14 22.97 1.81
C LEU A 42 -40.55 24.01 2.78
N GLU A 43 -40.05 23.55 3.91
CA GLU A 43 -39.38 24.38 4.92
C GLU A 43 -37.96 24.72 4.47
N TYR A 44 -37.49 25.95 4.80
CA TYR A 44 -36.15 26.46 4.42
C TYR A 44 -35.87 26.55 2.91
N ALA A 45 -36.91 26.60 2.08
CA ALA A 45 -36.76 26.91 0.66
C ALA A 45 -36.41 28.39 0.46
N THR A 46 -35.57 28.69 -0.52
CA THR A 46 -35.13 30.06 -0.84
C THR A 46 -36.05 30.69 -1.88
N VAL A 47 -36.58 31.88 -1.58
CA VAL A 47 -37.34 32.74 -2.50
C VAL A 47 -36.54 34.00 -2.75
N THR A 48 -36.10 34.24 -4.00
CA THR A 48 -35.25 35.36 -4.37
C THR A 48 -36.00 36.30 -5.31
N VAL A 49 -35.98 37.61 -4.98
CA VAL A 49 -36.48 38.71 -5.82
C VAL A 49 -35.34 39.20 -6.70
N ILE A 50 -35.48 39.09 -8.02
CA ILE A 50 -34.47 39.48 -9.00
C ILE A 50 -34.96 40.73 -9.75
N ASN A 51 -34.10 41.70 -9.94
CA ASN A 51 -34.39 42.88 -10.78
C ASN A 51 -34.36 42.49 -12.26
N PRO A 52 -35.45 42.69 -13.02
CA PRO A 52 -35.52 42.23 -14.42
C PRO A 52 -34.51 42.90 -15.35
N SER A 53 -34.13 44.16 -15.06
CA SER A 53 -33.22 44.93 -15.94
C SER A 53 -31.75 44.61 -15.70
N THR A 54 -31.36 44.21 -14.46
CA THR A 54 -29.97 43.94 -14.10
C THR A 54 -29.67 42.46 -13.92
N ASN A 55 -30.72 41.64 -13.87
CA ASN A 55 -30.67 40.19 -13.57
C ASN A 55 -29.91 39.84 -12.25
N LYS A 56 -29.91 40.79 -11.28
CA LYS A 56 -29.27 40.62 -9.97
C LYS A 56 -30.31 40.46 -8.87
N PRO A 57 -30.04 39.66 -7.83
CA PRO A 57 -30.88 39.55 -6.65
C PRO A 57 -30.92 40.91 -5.91
N VAL A 58 -32.10 41.35 -5.50
CA VAL A 58 -32.34 42.60 -4.77
C VAL A 58 -32.97 42.39 -3.40
N ASN A 59 -33.67 41.28 -3.20
CA ASN A 59 -34.30 40.91 -1.94
C ASN A 59 -34.60 39.39 -1.93
N GLY A 60 -35.01 38.82 -0.79
CA GLY A 60 -35.41 37.42 -0.67
C GLY A 60 -35.84 37.02 0.73
N ALA A 61 -36.41 35.86 0.86
CA ALA A 61 -36.78 35.22 2.13
C ALA A 61 -36.55 33.71 2.06
N ILE A 62 -36.56 33.11 3.23
CA ILE A 62 -36.52 31.61 3.41
C ILE A 62 -37.89 31.23 3.98
N THR A 63 -38.48 30.12 3.52
CA THR A 63 -39.73 29.58 4.00
C THR A 63 -39.62 29.03 5.43
N ASP A 64 -40.68 29.23 6.22
CA ASP A 64 -40.78 28.70 7.58
C ASP A 64 -41.21 27.22 7.62
N LEU A 65 -41.42 26.67 8.82
CA LEU A 65 -41.83 25.26 9.04
C LEU A 65 -43.17 24.90 8.35
N LYS A 66 -44.00 25.89 7.97
CA LYS A 66 -45.25 25.68 7.26
C LYS A 66 -45.09 25.89 5.76
N GLY A 67 -43.88 26.19 5.28
CA GLY A 67 -43.56 26.51 3.90
C GLY A 67 -43.95 27.97 3.51
N GLU A 68 -44.30 28.82 4.49
CA GLU A 68 -44.73 30.20 4.25
C GLU A 68 -43.53 31.14 4.20
N PHE A 69 -43.63 32.18 3.32
CA PHE A 69 -42.59 33.20 3.21
C PHE A 69 -43.20 34.59 3.14
N SER A 70 -42.44 35.59 3.61
CA SER A 70 -42.80 36.99 3.51
C SER A 70 -41.58 37.83 3.16
N ILE A 71 -41.65 38.56 2.04
CA ILE A 71 -40.56 39.43 1.56
C ILE A 71 -41.06 40.86 1.66
N GLN A 72 -40.57 41.61 2.62
CA GLN A 72 -40.91 43.02 2.83
C GLN A 72 -40.02 43.91 1.95
N ASN A 73 -40.57 45.09 1.60
CA ASN A 73 -39.85 46.10 0.81
C ASN A 73 -39.35 45.63 -0.57
N ALA A 74 -40.06 44.72 -1.23
CA ALA A 74 -39.74 44.30 -2.59
C ALA A 74 -40.04 45.40 -3.61
N PRO A 75 -39.26 45.57 -4.71
CA PRO A 75 -39.62 46.51 -5.79
C PRO A 75 -40.87 46.01 -6.52
N GLY A 76 -41.71 46.90 -6.98
CA GLY A 76 -42.97 46.55 -7.70
C GLY A 76 -42.78 45.84 -9.04
N ASN A 77 -41.56 45.85 -9.61
CA ASN A 77 -41.22 45.09 -10.84
C ASN A 77 -40.09 44.11 -10.52
N PHE A 78 -40.39 42.81 -10.63
CA PHE A 78 -39.46 41.77 -10.19
C PHE A 78 -39.69 40.43 -10.93
N ILE A 79 -38.66 39.56 -10.93
CA ILE A 79 -38.76 38.15 -11.21
C ILE A 79 -38.63 37.42 -9.86
N LEU A 80 -39.49 36.44 -9.59
CA LEU A 80 -39.36 35.55 -8.43
C LEU A 80 -38.69 34.26 -8.85
N LYS A 81 -37.63 33.90 -8.10
CA LYS A 81 -36.92 32.66 -8.23
C LYS A 81 -37.14 31.83 -6.99
N TYR A 82 -37.65 30.60 -7.15
CA TYR A 82 -37.86 29.64 -6.08
C TYR A 82 -36.87 28.51 -6.22
N GLU A 83 -36.12 28.25 -5.15
CA GLU A 83 -35.08 27.20 -5.09
C GLU A 83 -35.22 26.38 -3.82
N TYR A 84 -35.18 25.06 -4.00
CA TYR A 84 -35.11 24.11 -2.91
C TYR A 84 -34.22 22.90 -3.32
N LEU A 85 -33.49 22.35 -2.35
CA LEU A 85 -32.56 21.27 -2.61
C LEU A 85 -33.31 20.04 -3.20
N SER A 86 -32.85 19.50 -4.31
CA SER A 86 -33.46 18.38 -5.03
C SER A 86 -34.78 18.69 -5.77
N PHE A 87 -35.10 19.99 -5.99
CA PHE A 87 -36.27 20.43 -6.77
C PHE A 87 -35.83 21.27 -7.98
N LYS A 88 -36.67 21.27 -9.01
CA LYS A 88 -36.46 22.13 -10.19
C LYS A 88 -36.63 23.58 -9.78
N THR A 89 -35.67 24.44 -10.12
CA THR A 89 -35.79 25.90 -9.93
C THR A 89 -36.96 26.38 -10.75
N LEU A 90 -37.87 27.12 -10.11
CA LEU A 90 -39.02 27.79 -10.76
C LEU A 90 -38.76 29.28 -10.84
N LEU A 91 -38.94 29.83 -12.04
CA LEU A 91 -38.89 31.26 -12.29
C LEU A 91 -40.28 31.74 -12.67
N ILE A 92 -40.80 32.76 -12.00
CA ILE A 92 -42.04 33.47 -12.38
C ILE A 92 -41.67 34.79 -13.06
N ASN A 93 -42.17 34.97 -14.29
CA ASN A 93 -41.89 36.14 -15.11
C ASN A 93 -42.36 37.45 -14.47
N PRO A 94 -41.69 38.58 -14.78
CA PRO A 94 -41.96 39.86 -14.17
C PRO A 94 -43.36 40.35 -14.49
N LYS A 95 -44.05 40.86 -13.44
CA LYS A 95 -45.27 41.65 -13.56
C LYS A 95 -45.11 42.90 -12.71
N PHE A 96 -45.80 43.97 -13.08
CA PHE A 96 -45.75 45.19 -12.31
C PHE A 96 -46.88 45.20 -11.27
N TYR A 97 -46.55 45.41 -10.00
CA TYR A 97 -47.49 45.44 -8.88
C TYR A 97 -47.32 46.73 -8.07
N ASN A 98 -48.44 47.35 -7.73
CA ASN A 98 -48.51 48.62 -6.93
C ASN A 98 -49.09 48.42 -5.53
N GLN A 99 -49.42 47.16 -5.17
CA GLN A 99 -50.00 46.77 -3.87
C GLN A 99 -49.33 45.50 -3.40
N ASP A 100 -49.46 45.21 -2.08
CA ASP A 100 -49.02 43.96 -1.49
C ASP A 100 -49.59 42.76 -2.22
N LEU A 101 -48.77 41.76 -2.44
CA LEU A 101 -49.06 40.63 -3.30
C LEU A 101 -49.01 39.32 -2.49
N ASN A 102 -50.12 38.61 -2.43
CA ASN A 102 -50.14 37.22 -1.99
C ASN A 102 -50.17 36.31 -3.24
N ILE A 103 -49.08 35.53 -3.44
CA ILE A 103 -48.95 34.67 -4.60
C ILE A 103 -49.69 33.33 -4.44
N GLY A 104 -50.17 33.04 -3.24
CA GLY A 104 -50.84 31.80 -2.92
C GLY A 104 -49.85 30.62 -2.79
N ILE A 105 -50.31 29.43 -3.17
CA ILE A 105 -49.51 28.19 -3.05
C ILE A 105 -48.73 27.97 -4.34
N ILE A 106 -47.42 27.85 -4.21
CA ILE A 106 -46.49 27.50 -5.30
C ILE A 106 -46.01 26.07 -5.08
N SER A 107 -46.19 25.21 -6.10
CA SER A 107 -45.75 23.82 -6.04
C SER A 107 -44.45 23.64 -6.83
N LEU A 108 -43.39 23.18 -6.14
CA LEU A 108 -42.13 22.80 -6.82
C LEU A 108 -42.13 21.33 -7.20
N GLU A 109 -41.60 21.00 -8.38
CA GLU A 109 -41.42 19.64 -8.84
C GLU A 109 -40.08 19.10 -8.38
N PRO A 110 -40.03 17.88 -7.77
CA PRO A 110 -38.77 17.19 -7.54
C PRO A 110 -37.95 17.03 -8.84
N ASP A 111 -36.67 17.36 -8.80
CA ASP A 111 -35.77 17.13 -9.92
C ASP A 111 -35.23 15.69 -9.86
N ALA A 112 -35.90 14.79 -10.58
CA ALA A 112 -35.50 13.38 -10.66
C ALA A 112 -34.05 13.15 -11.18
N LYS A 113 -33.38 14.21 -11.69
CA LYS A 113 -31.97 14.16 -12.09
C LYS A 113 -31.00 14.31 -10.92
N ILE A 114 -31.45 14.75 -9.73
CA ILE A 114 -30.57 15.04 -8.58
C ILE A 114 -30.63 13.96 -7.50
N LEU A 115 -31.50 12.95 -7.60
CA LEU A 115 -31.63 11.87 -6.61
C LEU A 115 -30.58 10.74 -6.71
N ASN A 116 -29.50 10.95 -7.44
CA ASN A 116 -28.32 10.11 -7.32
C ASN A 116 -27.28 10.84 -6.45
N GLU A 117 -27.11 10.33 -5.23
CA GLU A 117 -26.02 10.74 -4.35
C GLU A 117 -24.68 10.71 -5.11
N VAL A 118 -24.18 11.89 -5.43
CA VAL A 118 -22.98 12.05 -6.22
C VAL A 118 -21.77 11.84 -5.31
N VAL A 119 -21.43 10.58 -5.04
CA VAL A 119 -20.12 10.25 -4.48
C VAL A 119 -19.06 10.48 -5.55
N VAL A 120 -18.45 11.66 -5.52
CA VAL A 120 -17.32 12.01 -6.39
C VAL A 120 -16.11 11.23 -5.93
N ARG A 121 -15.82 10.10 -6.57
CA ARG A 121 -14.50 9.50 -6.51
C ARG A 121 -13.75 9.85 -7.78
N SER A 122 -12.72 10.64 -7.64
CA SER A 122 -11.69 10.74 -8.66
C SER A 122 -11.00 9.37 -8.74
N GLU A 123 -11.10 8.66 -9.85
CA GLU A 123 -10.30 7.44 -10.14
C GLU A 123 -8.82 7.81 -10.41
N ARG A 124 -8.29 8.80 -9.72
CA ARG A 124 -6.92 9.28 -9.86
C ARG A 124 -6.15 8.82 -8.63
N THR A 125 -4.89 8.48 -8.81
CA THR A 125 -3.99 8.28 -7.66
C THR A 125 -3.93 9.60 -6.90
N THR A 126 -4.65 9.68 -5.79
CA THR A 126 -4.67 10.83 -4.88
C THR A 126 -4.14 10.37 -3.53
N VAL A 127 -3.46 11.25 -2.84
CA VAL A 127 -2.96 11.03 -1.49
C VAL A 127 -3.87 11.82 -0.54
N ASP A 128 -4.61 11.09 0.29
CA ASP A 128 -5.37 11.67 1.40
C ASP A 128 -4.63 11.39 2.70
N LEU A 129 -4.49 12.42 3.53
CA LEU A 129 -3.82 12.33 4.82
C LEU A 129 -4.86 12.30 5.93
N LYS A 130 -4.89 11.21 6.69
CA LYS A 130 -5.70 11.04 7.91
C LYS A 130 -4.78 11.12 9.13
N LEU A 131 -5.33 11.21 10.33
CA LEU A 131 -4.55 11.34 11.58
C LEU A 131 -3.46 10.26 11.74
N ASP A 132 -3.76 9.02 11.39
CA ASP A 132 -2.89 7.86 11.58
C ASP A 132 -2.36 7.25 10.28
N LYS A 133 -2.80 7.70 9.10
CA LYS A 133 -2.45 7.05 7.83
C LYS A 133 -2.44 7.98 6.61
N LYS A 134 -1.64 7.60 5.61
CA LYS A 134 -1.67 8.18 4.26
C LYS A 134 -2.43 7.21 3.34
N VAL A 135 -3.44 7.70 2.63
CA VAL A 135 -4.28 6.89 1.73
C VAL A 135 -3.95 7.21 0.27
N PHE A 136 -3.56 6.19 -0.49
CA PHE A 136 -3.24 6.29 -1.91
C PHE A 136 -4.33 5.57 -2.71
N THR A 137 -5.17 6.31 -3.42
CA THR A 137 -6.19 5.71 -4.28
C THR A 137 -5.54 5.22 -5.57
N VAL A 138 -5.59 3.92 -5.81
CA VAL A 138 -5.09 3.26 -7.02
C VAL A 138 -6.19 3.32 -8.08
N GLY A 139 -6.28 4.45 -8.77
CA GLY A 139 -7.32 4.68 -9.77
C GLY A 139 -6.86 4.35 -11.20
N LYS A 140 -6.83 5.36 -12.08
CA LYS A 140 -6.32 5.25 -13.47
C LYS A 140 -4.79 5.31 -13.54
N ASP A 141 -4.07 4.64 -12.64
CA ASP A 141 -2.62 4.56 -12.74
C ASP A 141 -2.25 3.67 -13.94
N ILE A 142 -1.63 4.28 -14.95
CA ILE A 142 -1.31 3.64 -16.23
C ILE A 142 -0.17 2.64 -16.05
N LEU A 143 0.80 2.97 -15.19
CA LEU A 143 2.04 2.21 -15.02
C LEU A 143 1.81 0.82 -14.42
N VAL A 144 0.70 0.63 -13.73
CA VAL A 144 0.39 -0.63 -13.04
C VAL A 144 -0.67 -1.49 -13.75
N ARG A 145 -1.24 -1.02 -14.86
CA ARG A 145 -2.26 -1.77 -15.60
C ARG A 145 -1.72 -3.07 -16.17
N GLY A 146 -2.44 -4.16 -15.93
CA GLY A 146 -2.00 -5.51 -16.26
C GLY A 146 -0.88 -6.05 -15.38
N GLY A 147 -0.45 -5.28 -14.38
CA GLY A 147 0.49 -5.66 -13.33
C GLY A 147 -0.19 -6.30 -12.11
N THR A 148 0.55 -6.34 -11.02
CA THR A 148 0.14 -6.90 -9.72
C THR A 148 0.19 -5.87 -8.61
N VAL A 149 -0.19 -6.27 -7.39
CA VAL A 149 -0.01 -5.45 -6.18
C VAL A 149 1.45 -5.01 -6.01
N SER A 150 2.43 -5.88 -6.27
CA SER A 150 3.85 -5.51 -6.17
C SER A 150 4.21 -4.33 -7.09
N ASP A 151 3.63 -4.29 -8.29
CA ASP A 151 3.85 -3.19 -9.23
C ASP A 151 3.15 -1.90 -8.77
N VAL A 152 2.00 -2.03 -8.10
CA VAL A 152 1.31 -0.89 -7.46
C VAL A 152 2.15 -0.34 -6.32
N LEU A 153 2.62 -1.18 -5.41
CA LEU A 153 3.42 -0.77 -4.25
C LEU A 153 4.72 -0.07 -4.69
N ASP A 154 5.34 -0.54 -5.76
CA ASP A 154 6.53 0.08 -6.34
C ASP A 154 6.29 1.50 -6.89
N ASN A 155 5.05 1.92 -7.07
CA ASN A 155 4.66 3.26 -7.50
C ASN A 155 4.12 4.15 -6.35
N ILE A 156 4.03 3.63 -5.12
CA ILE A 156 3.55 4.39 -3.96
C ILE A 156 4.73 5.10 -3.26
N PRO A 157 4.60 6.41 -2.95
CA PRO A 157 5.59 7.14 -2.17
C PRO A 157 5.92 6.44 -0.84
N SER A 158 7.16 6.56 -0.38
CA SER A 158 7.68 5.96 0.86
C SER A 158 7.80 4.43 0.85
N ILE A 159 7.29 3.74 -0.17
CA ILE A 159 7.45 2.29 -0.35
C ILE A 159 8.56 2.03 -1.38
N SER A 160 9.41 1.08 -1.11
CA SER A 160 10.37 0.53 -2.07
C SER A 160 10.18 -0.97 -2.21
N VAL A 161 10.32 -1.47 -3.43
CA VAL A 161 10.30 -2.91 -3.74
C VAL A 161 11.64 -3.28 -4.34
N SER A 162 12.40 -4.15 -3.67
CA SER A 162 13.72 -4.59 -4.11
C SER A 162 13.65 -5.43 -5.39
N SER A 163 14.82 -5.74 -5.98
CA SER A 163 14.93 -6.71 -7.10
C SER A 163 14.43 -8.11 -6.74
N GLU A 164 14.48 -8.47 -5.45
CA GLU A 164 14.00 -9.75 -4.92
C GLU A 164 12.50 -9.73 -4.58
N GLY A 165 11.89 -8.54 -4.58
CA GLY A 165 10.48 -8.33 -4.24
C GLY A 165 10.25 -8.01 -2.75
N THR A 166 11.31 -7.81 -1.97
CA THR A 166 11.19 -7.37 -0.57
C THR A 166 10.63 -5.94 -0.53
N ILE A 167 9.64 -5.74 0.34
CA ILE A 167 8.94 -4.47 0.48
C ILE A 167 9.46 -3.76 1.73
N ALA A 168 9.82 -2.48 1.57
CA ALA A 168 10.21 -1.62 2.67
C ALA A 168 9.38 -0.34 2.70
N LEU A 169 9.06 0.15 3.89
CA LEU A 169 8.43 1.45 4.14
C LEU A 169 9.46 2.36 4.84
N ARG A 170 9.78 3.51 4.22
CA ARG A 170 10.85 4.40 4.68
C ARG A 170 12.20 3.68 4.90
N GLY A 171 12.49 2.69 4.02
CA GLY A 171 13.71 1.88 4.11
C GLY A 171 13.73 0.84 5.25
N ASN A 172 12.61 0.59 5.91
CA ASN A 172 12.46 -0.47 6.90
C ASN A 172 11.70 -1.66 6.29
N GLU A 173 12.31 -2.84 6.27
CA GLU A 173 11.75 -4.07 5.69
C GLU A 173 10.81 -4.82 6.66
N ASN A 174 10.81 -4.45 7.95
CA ASN A 174 9.93 -5.06 8.95
C ASN A 174 8.53 -4.47 8.90
N VAL A 175 7.93 -4.46 7.71
CA VAL A 175 6.60 -3.91 7.42
C VAL A 175 5.54 -4.99 7.53
N ARG A 176 4.42 -4.68 8.18
CA ARG A 176 3.24 -5.54 8.19
C ARG A 176 2.38 -5.26 6.96
N ILE A 177 2.10 -6.29 6.16
CA ILE A 177 1.23 -6.18 4.99
C ILE A 177 -0.17 -6.71 5.35
N LEU A 178 -1.19 -5.88 5.09
CA LEU A 178 -2.60 -6.24 5.28
C LEU A 178 -3.34 -6.20 3.94
N ILE A 179 -4.34 -7.06 3.80
CA ILE A 179 -5.33 -7.02 2.71
C ILE A 179 -6.71 -6.87 3.37
N ASP A 180 -7.41 -5.78 3.02
CA ASP A 180 -8.70 -5.41 3.66
C ASP A 180 -8.63 -5.38 5.21
N GLY A 181 -7.51 -4.89 5.76
CA GLY A 181 -7.26 -4.79 7.20
C GLY A 181 -6.83 -6.10 7.87
N LYS A 182 -6.68 -7.20 7.13
CA LYS A 182 -6.29 -8.52 7.64
C LYS A 182 -4.86 -8.84 7.18
N PRO A 183 -4.01 -9.46 8.03
CA PRO A 183 -2.69 -9.90 7.62
C PRO A 183 -2.79 -10.89 6.46
N THR A 184 -1.84 -10.84 5.52
CA THR A 184 -1.81 -11.82 4.44
C THR A 184 -1.56 -13.23 5.01
N ASN A 185 -2.23 -14.21 4.46
CA ASN A 185 -2.16 -15.61 4.93
C ASN A 185 -1.15 -16.45 4.12
N ALA A 186 -0.46 -15.85 3.16
CA ALA A 186 0.57 -16.55 2.39
C ALA A 186 1.84 -16.73 3.22
N VAL A 187 2.47 -17.89 3.15
CA VAL A 187 3.81 -18.14 3.72
C VAL A 187 4.82 -17.17 3.11
N SER A 188 4.71 -16.91 1.82
CA SER A 188 5.44 -15.83 1.15
C SER A 188 4.52 -14.64 0.85
N VAL A 189 4.66 -13.56 1.61
CA VAL A 189 3.96 -12.29 1.36
C VAL A 189 4.25 -11.76 -0.05
N THR A 190 5.51 -11.84 -0.48
CA THR A 190 5.96 -11.39 -1.80
C THR A 190 5.22 -12.11 -2.92
N ASP A 191 5.05 -13.41 -2.81
CA ASP A 191 4.38 -14.20 -3.84
C ASP A 191 2.87 -13.99 -3.84
N ALA A 192 2.27 -13.82 -2.66
CA ALA A 192 0.85 -13.42 -2.56
C ALA A 192 0.56 -12.11 -3.30
N LEU A 193 1.42 -11.12 -3.16
CA LEU A 193 1.26 -9.81 -3.79
C LEU A 193 1.47 -9.83 -5.30
N LYS A 194 2.29 -10.75 -5.81
CA LYS A 194 2.49 -10.97 -7.25
C LYS A 194 1.26 -11.59 -7.93
N MET A 195 0.37 -12.20 -7.18
CA MET A 195 -0.80 -12.93 -7.71
C MET A 195 -2.07 -12.09 -7.77
N ILE A 196 -2.18 -11.05 -6.95
CA ILE A 196 -3.34 -10.17 -6.95
C ILE A 196 -3.21 -9.15 -8.09
N PRO A 197 -4.14 -9.11 -9.04
CA PRO A 197 -4.12 -8.12 -10.13
C PRO A 197 -4.20 -6.69 -9.58
N SER A 198 -3.43 -5.77 -10.14
CA SER A 198 -3.46 -4.34 -9.79
C SER A 198 -4.86 -3.73 -9.89
N ASP A 199 -5.64 -4.19 -10.84
CA ASP A 199 -7.00 -3.70 -11.10
C ASP A 199 -8.02 -4.13 -10.04
N ALA A 200 -7.69 -5.10 -9.19
CA ALA A 200 -8.51 -5.48 -8.03
C ALA A 200 -8.37 -4.48 -6.87
N ILE A 201 -7.40 -3.57 -6.91
CA ILE A 201 -7.11 -2.65 -5.82
C ILE A 201 -7.94 -1.36 -5.94
N ASP A 202 -8.60 -0.94 -4.85
CA ASP A 202 -9.25 0.37 -4.71
C ASP A 202 -8.23 1.42 -4.22
N LYS A 203 -7.54 1.12 -3.11
CA LYS A 203 -6.57 2.01 -2.48
C LYS A 203 -5.52 1.24 -1.69
N VAL A 204 -4.40 1.90 -1.40
CA VAL A 204 -3.37 1.45 -0.48
C VAL A 204 -3.23 2.47 0.65
N GLU A 205 -3.24 2.01 1.87
CA GLU A 205 -3.04 2.82 3.07
C GLU A 205 -1.64 2.54 3.64
N THR A 206 -0.86 3.57 3.87
CA THR A 206 0.43 3.45 4.57
C THR A 206 0.31 4.08 5.95
N VAL A 207 0.66 3.31 6.97
CA VAL A 207 0.57 3.69 8.38
C VAL A 207 1.98 3.57 8.96
N THR A 208 2.65 4.69 9.10
CA THR A 208 4.04 4.71 9.60
C THR A 208 4.12 4.58 11.12
N THR A 209 3.12 5.10 11.82
CA THR A 209 2.94 5.01 13.28
C THR A 209 1.53 4.49 13.53
N PRO A 210 1.29 3.16 13.59
CA PRO A 210 -0.05 2.60 13.74
C PRO A 210 -0.65 2.82 15.14
N SER A 211 -1.97 3.10 15.20
CA SER A 211 -2.72 3.23 16.45
C SER A 211 -2.96 1.88 17.14
N ALA A 212 -3.45 1.89 18.39
CA ALA A 212 -3.69 0.70 19.22
C ALA A 212 -4.68 -0.32 18.58
N ARG A 213 -5.54 0.12 17.69
CA ARG A 213 -6.48 -0.73 16.93
C ARG A 213 -5.76 -1.73 16.02
N TYR A 214 -4.63 -1.33 15.47
CA TYR A 214 -3.84 -2.20 14.59
C TYR A 214 -3.03 -3.21 15.40
N ASP A 215 -2.69 -4.32 14.75
CA ASP A 215 -1.76 -5.31 15.25
C ASP A 215 -0.44 -4.63 15.67
N ALA A 216 0.12 -4.97 16.84
CA ALA A 216 1.40 -4.40 17.28
C ALA A 216 2.58 -4.88 16.43
N GLU A 217 2.42 -5.92 15.62
CA GLU A 217 3.39 -6.47 14.68
C GLU A 217 3.79 -5.48 13.58
N GLY A 218 5.09 -5.43 13.25
CA GLY A 218 5.67 -4.61 12.18
C GLY A 218 6.31 -3.32 12.68
N GLY A 219 7.55 -3.41 13.15
CA GLY A 219 8.35 -2.26 13.62
C GLY A 219 8.62 -1.19 12.56
N GLY A 220 8.45 -1.52 11.26
CA GLY A 220 8.55 -0.58 10.12
C GLY A 220 7.23 0.07 9.72
N GLY A 221 6.11 -0.24 10.39
CA GLY A 221 4.78 0.25 10.04
C GLY A 221 3.90 -0.76 9.29
N ILE A 222 2.79 -0.28 8.74
CA ILE A 222 1.77 -1.11 8.08
C ILE A 222 1.51 -0.60 6.66
N ILE A 223 1.34 -1.52 5.71
CA ILE A 223 0.79 -1.27 4.37
C ILE A 223 -0.50 -2.07 4.26
N ASN A 224 -1.64 -1.39 4.11
CA ASN A 224 -2.95 -2.02 4.00
C ASN A 224 -3.49 -1.84 2.57
N ILE A 225 -3.73 -2.94 1.89
CA ILE A 225 -4.22 -3.00 0.51
C ILE A 225 -5.72 -3.23 0.56
N ILE A 226 -6.49 -2.25 0.09
CA ILE A 226 -7.96 -2.33 0.07
C ILE A 226 -8.42 -2.75 -1.33
N LEU A 227 -9.16 -3.85 -1.39
CA LEU A 227 -9.70 -4.36 -2.63
C LEU A 227 -11.01 -3.64 -3.03
N LYS A 228 -11.29 -3.60 -4.33
CA LYS A 228 -12.51 -2.97 -4.87
C LYS A 228 -13.76 -3.71 -4.44
N LYS A 229 -14.71 -2.97 -3.86
CA LYS A 229 -16.11 -3.40 -3.64
C LYS A 229 -17.01 -2.49 -4.46
N GLY A 230 -17.88 -3.07 -5.28
CA GLY A 230 -18.76 -2.29 -6.16
C GLY A 230 -19.71 -1.39 -5.35
N LYS A 231 -19.89 -0.16 -5.82
CA LYS A 231 -20.73 0.86 -5.15
C LYS A 231 -21.99 1.21 -5.92
N ASN A 232 -21.97 1.03 -7.25
CA ASN A 232 -23.08 1.39 -8.12
C ASN A 232 -24.16 0.32 -8.10
N GLN A 233 -25.43 0.73 -8.09
CA GLN A 233 -26.58 -0.19 -8.25
C GLN A 233 -26.58 -0.85 -9.64
N GLY A 234 -27.10 -2.07 -9.70
CA GLY A 234 -27.14 -2.90 -10.91
C GLY A 234 -25.82 -3.64 -11.16
N ILE A 235 -25.70 -4.21 -12.36
CA ILE A 235 -24.50 -4.94 -12.80
C ILE A 235 -23.47 -3.95 -13.32
N ASN A 236 -22.25 -4.01 -12.82
CA ASN A 236 -21.10 -3.26 -13.32
C ASN A 236 -19.82 -4.10 -13.21
N GLY A 237 -18.83 -3.74 -14.02
CA GLY A 237 -17.57 -4.47 -13.98
C GLY A 237 -16.60 -4.10 -15.09
N SER A 238 -15.49 -4.85 -15.13
CA SER A 238 -14.45 -4.69 -16.15
C SER A 238 -13.79 -6.03 -16.49
N ILE A 239 -13.35 -6.15 -17.72
CA ILE A 239 -12.49 -7.23 -18.21
C ILE A 239 -11.20 -6.60 -18.68
N ILE A 240 -10.06 -7.20 -18.31
CA ILE A 240 -8.73 -6.71 -18.63
C ILE A 240 -7.95 -7.88 -19.21
N ALA A 241 -7.32 -7.66 -20.37
CA ALA A 241 -6.36 -8.58 -20.95
C ALA A 241 -5.04 -7.84 -21.16
N ALA A 242 -3.93 -8.48 -20.82
CA ALA A 242 -2.60 -7.92 -21.00
C ALA A 242 -1.63 -8.96 -21.56
N VAL A 243 -0.73 -8.50 -22.45
CA VAL A 243 0.38 -9.27 -22.99
C VAL A 243 1.67 -8.50 -22.86
N GLY A 244 2.77 -9.18 -22.54
CA GLY A 244 4.06 -8.51 -22.32
C GLY A 244 5.28 -9.35 -22.70
N THR A 245 6.40 -8.67 -22.82
CA THR A 245 7.72 -9.26 -23.09
C THR A 245 8.77 -8.72 -22.10
N PRO A 246 9.56 -9.59 -21.40
CA PRO A 246 9.43 -11.04 -21.31
C PRO A 246 8.01 -11.47 -20.99
N LYS A 247 7.65 -12.73 -21.19
CA LYS A 247 6.29 -13.25 -21.07
C LYS A 247 5.62 -12.77 -19.78
N ASN A 248 4.59 -11.94 -19.94
CA ASN A 248 3.82 -11.36 -18.84
C ASN A 248 2.36 -11.21 -19.30
N ASN A 249 1.67 -12.33 -19.37
CA ASN A 249 0.31 -12.42 -19.89
C ASN A 249 -0.67 -12.53 -18.73
N SER A 250 -1.77 -11.80 -18.81
CA SER A 250 -2.82 -11.90 -17.80
C SER A 250 -4.21 -11.61 -18.40
N ILE A 251 -5.20 -12.23 -17.80
CA ILE A 251 -6.60 -11.90 -18.03
C ILE A 251 -7.30 -11.83 -16.67
N SER A 252 -8.11 -10.79 -16.46
CA SER A 252 -8.92 -10.66 -15.24
C SER A 252 -10.29 -10.09 -15.54
N ALA A 253 -11.27 -10.48 -14.72
CA ALA A 253 -12.62 -9.97 -14.76
C ALA A 253 -13.08 -9.59 -13.36
N ASN A 254 -13.62 -8.38 -13.21
CA ASN A 254 -14.29 -7.92 -12.00
C ASN A 254 -15.76 -7.74 -12.34
N ILE A 255 -16.63 -8.40 -11.58
CA ILE A 255 -18.09 -8.34 -11.75
C ILE A 255 -18.69 -7.97 -10.40
N ASN A 256 -19.62 -7.03 -10.42
CA ASN A 256 -20.35 -6.61 -9.25
C ASN A 256 -21.83 -6.45 -9.59
N TYR A 257 -22.71 -6.98 -8.73
CA TYR A 257 -24.15 -6.78 -8.78
C TYR A 257 -24.63 -6.25 -7.44
N LYS A 258 -25.22 -5.07 -7.41
CA LYS A 258 -25.71 -4.44 -6.20
C LYS A 258 -27.17 -4.02 -6.36
N ASN A 259 -27.98 -4.38 -5.38
CA ASN A 259 -29.33 -3.84 -5.17
C ASN A 259 -29.45 -3.32 -3.73
N GLU A 260 -30.65 -3.00 -3.26
CA GLU A 260 -30.92 -2.48 -1.91
C GLU A 260 -30.59 -3.48 -0.80
N MET A 261 -30.78 -4.79 -1.05
CA MET A 261 -30.64 -5.86 -0.05
C MET A 261 -29.28 -6.56 -0.12
N MET A 262 -28.65 -6.61 -1.30
CA MET A 262 -27.42 -7.38 -1.47
C MET A 262 -26.42 -6.72 -2.41
N ASN A 263 -25.15 -6.98 -2.17
CA ASN A 263 -24.05 -6.61 -3.03
C ASN A 263 -23.18 -7.85 -3.27
N PHE A 264 -23.31 -8.45 -4.44
CA PHE A 264 -22.46 -9.54 -4.89
C PHE A 264 -21.23 -8.96 -5.60
N PHE A 265 -20.06 -9.46 -5.30
CA PHE A 265 -18.81 -9.04 -5.94
C PHE A 265 -17.92 -10.25 -6.23
N SER A 266 -17.28 -10.24 -7.39
CA SER A 266 -16.37 -11.30 -7.81
C SER A 266 -15.20 -10.74 -8.59
N THR A 267 -14.02 -11.31 -8.36
CA THR A 267 -12.82 -11.08 -9.16
C THR A 267 -12.22 -12.42 -9.54
N ILE A 268 -12.03 -12.65 -10.84
CA ILE A 268 -11.36 -13.83 -11.38
C ILE A 268 -10.15 -13.33 -12.15
N GLY A 269 -8.97 -13.89 -11.88
CA GLY A 269 -7.74 -13.54 -12.59
C GLY A 269 -6.92 -14.78 -12.92
N TYR A 270 -6.33 -14.78 -14.08
CA TYR A 270 -5.32 -15.74 -14.52
C TYR A 270 -4.07 -14.99 -14.94
N ASN A 271 -2.89 -15.46 -14.58
CA ASN A 271 -1.61 -14.92 -15.00
C ASN A 271 -0.67 -16.04 -15.47
N ASP A 272 0.19 -15.72 -16.45
CA ASP A 272 1.24 -16.60 -16.97
C ASP A 272 2.48 -15.73 -17.26
N ARG A 273 3.52 -15.89 -16.44
CA ARG A 273 4.70 -15.02 -16.42
C ARG A 273 5.97 -15.80 -16.48
N ASN A 274 6.97 -15.18 -17.13
CA ASN A 274 8.35 -15.64 -17.12
C ASN A 274 9.26 -14.44 -16.77
N ASN A 275 10.08 -14.59 -15.73
CA ASN A 275 11.00 -13.58 -15.24
C ASN A 275 12.43 -14.12 -15.34
N PRO A 276 13.14 -13.89 -16.46
CA PRO A 276 14.53 -14.23 -16.56
C PRO A 276 15.36 -13.40 -15.55
N GLY A 277 16.39 -14.04 -14.99
CA GLY A 277 17.30 -13.42 -14.02
C GLY A 277 18.75 -13.72 -14.36
N ARG A 278 19.65 -12.85 -13.88
CA ARG A 278 21.11 -13.02 -14.00
C ARG A 278 21.78 -12.62 -12.71
N THR A 279 22.82 -13.39 -12.33
CA THR A 279 23.69 -13.03 -11.21
C THR A 279 25.15 -13.22 -11.65
N LYS A 280 25.96 -12.24 -11.28
CA LYS A 280 27.42 -12.26 -11.42
C LYS A 280 28.01 -12.05 -10.04
N ILE A 281 28.92 -12.96 -9.62
CA ILE A 281 29.71 -12.81 -8.40
C ILE A 281 31.17 -13.03 -8.78
N ASP A 282 32.04 -12.10 -8.40
CA ASP A 282 33.48 -12.22 -8.47
C ASP A 282 34.01 -12.16 -7.03
N GLN A 283 34.69 -13.22 -6.58
CA GLN A 283 35.13 -13.40 -5.20
C GLN A 283 36.62 -13.68 -5.09
N GLU A 284 37.27 -13.00 -4.16
CA GLU A 284 38.64 -13.23 -3.73
C GLU A 284 38.62 -13.83 -2.33
N THR A 285 39.30 -14.96 -2.13
CA THR A 285 39.42 -15.61 -0.81
C THR A 285 40.84 -15.47 -0.32
N PHE A 286 41.00 -15.03 0.95
CA PHE A 286 42.29 -14.79 1.58
C PHE A 286 42.55 -15.79 2.69
N ASN A 287 43.75 -16.25 2.79
CA ASN A 287 44.21 -17.10 3.91
C ASN A 287 44.17 -16.30 5.21
N LYS A 288 43.36 -16.73 6.17
CA LYS A 288 43.15 -16.03 7.43
C LYS A 288 44.41 -15.78 8.25
N ARG A 289 45.42 -16.70 8.18
CA ARG A 289 46.67 -16.64 8.97
C ARG A 289 47.68 -15.72 8.32
N THR A 290 47.81 -15.75 7.00
CA THR A 290 48.86 -15.04 6.26
C THR A 290 48.36 -13.73 5.65
N GLY A 291 47.05 -13.54 5.51
CA GLY A 291 46.46 -12.43 4.78
C GLY A 291 46.71 -12.49 3.25
N LEU A 292 47.37 -13.53 2.78
CA LEU A 292 47.67 -13.71 1.36
C LEU A 292 46.44 -14.22 0.61
N LEU A 293 46.33 -13.86 -0.65
CA LEU A 293 45.32 -14.39 -1.54
C LEU A 293 45.46 -15.90 -1.71
N ASP A 294 44.36 -16.61 -1.60
CA ASP A 294 44.29 -18.07 -1.69
C ASP A 294 43.68 -18.54 -3.02
N SER A 295 42.53 -17.93 -3.40
CA SER A 295 41.82 -18.32 -4.62
C SER A 295 40.94 -17.20 -5.17
N TYR A 296 40.57 -17.32 -6.45
CA TYR A 296 39.51 -16.54 -7.10
C TYR A 296 38.38 -17.48 -7.54
N LEU A 297 37.16 -16.98 -7.40
CA LEU A 297 35.95 -17.64 -7.90
C LEU A 297 35.15 -16.64 -8.73
N GLU A 298 34.77 -17.02 -9.94
CA GLU A 298 33.77 -16.31 -10.72
C GLU A 298 32.50 -17.15 -10.82
N GLU A 299 31.39 -16.69 -10.24
CA GLU A 299 30.08 -17.32 -10.39
C GLU A 299 29.27 -16.56 -11.44
N ARG A 300 28.72 -17.30 -12.39
CA ARG A 300 27.78 -16.78 -13.40
C ARG A 300 26.52 -17.62 -13.34
N ARG A 301 25.40 -16.95 -13.06
CA ARG A 301 24.12 -17.61 -12.88
C ARG A 301 23.11 -17.04 -13.85
N GLU A 302 22.42 -17.92 -14.56
CA GLU A 302 21.25 -17.62 -15.37
C GLU A 302 20.05 -18.33 -14.78
N SER A 303 18.92 -17.65 -14.66
CA SER A 303 17.70 -18.23 -14.08
C SER A 303 16.49 -17.86 -14.92
N GLU A 304 15.57 -18.80 -15.04
CA GLU A 304 14.29 -18.64 -15.72
C GLU A 304 13.15 -18.99 -14.76
N LYS A 305 12.64 -17.97 -14.05
CA LYS A 305 11.53 -18.11 -13.11
C LYS A 305 10.21 -17.98 -13.85
N TYR A 306 9.38 -19.04 -13.80
CA TYR A 306 8.06 -19.05 -14.39
C TYR A 306 6.97 -19.20 -13.33
N SER A 307 5.78 -18.66 -13.60
CA SER A 307 4.63 -18.73 -12.70
C SER A 307 3.33 -18.64 -13.49
N LYS A 308 2.43 -19.59 -13.26
CA LYS A 308 1.07 -19.62 -13.79
C LYS A 308 0.11 -19.75 -12.62
N GLY A 309 -0.92 -18.92 -12.56
CA GLY A 309 -1.83 -18.97 -11.43
C GLY A 309 -3.21 -18.46 -11.72
N ILE A 310 -4.16 -18.98 -10.98
CA ILE A 310 -5.54 -18.52 -10.94
C ILE A 310 -5.83 -17.94 -9.56
N ASN A 311 -6.54 -16.81 -9.54
CA ASN A 311 -7.07 -16.20 -8.32
C ASN A 311 -8.57 -15.99 -8.53
N VAL A 312 -9.38 -16.53 -7.62
CA VAL A 312 -10.83 -16.39 -7.62
C VAL A 312 -11.25 -15.83 -6.26
N ASN A 313 -11.84 -14.66 -6.27
CA ASN A 313 -12.48 -14.07 -5.10
C ASN A 313 -13.96 -13.86 -5.43
N PHE A 314 -14.85 -14.29 -4.57
CA PHE A 314 -16.25 -13.94 -4.63
C PHE A 314 -16.80 -13.68 -3.23
N GLY A 315 -17.76 -12.77 -3.14
CA GLY A 315 -18.37 -12.44 -1.86
C GLY A 315 -19.76 -11.85 -2.04
N ILE A 316 -20.49 -11.91 -0.95
CA ILE A 316 -21.84 -11.35 -0.83
C ILE A 316 -21.94 -10.54 0.45
N GLU A 317 -22.41 -9.31 0.32
CA GLU A 317 -22.82 -8.47 1.45
C GLU A 317 -24.35 -8.42 1.45
N ILE A 318 -24.95 -8.81 2.56
CA ILE A 318 -26.40 -8.84 2.77
C ILE A 318 -26.73 -7.70 3.74
N ALA A 319 -27.56 -6.76 3.32
CA ALA A 319 -28.15 -5.75 4.17
C ALA A 319 -29.36 -6.39 4.90
N ILE A 320 -29.13 -6.88 6.12
CA ILE A 320 -30.18 -7.47 6.96
C ILE A 320 -31.26 -6.40 7.26
N ASN A 321 -30.80 -5.16 7.47
CA ASN A 321 -31.64 -3.95 7.52
C ASN A 321 -30.75 -2.72 7.22
N LYS A 322 -31.33 -1.49 7.29
CA LYS A 322 -30.60 -0.24 7.01
C LYS A 322 -29.36 -0.02 7.89
N ASN A 323 -29.28 -0.66 9.04
CA ASN A 323 -28.25 -0.47 10.05
C ASN A 323 -27.37 -1.72 10.29
N THR A 324 -27.70 -2.85 9.66
CA THR A 324 -27.02 -4.13 9.90
C THR A 324 -26.68 -4.79 8.59
N SER A 325 -25.39 -5.07 8.37
CA SER A 325 -24.90 -5.81 7.21
C SER A 325 -24.07 -7.01 7.62
N TRP A 326 -24.12 -8.04 6.81
CA TRP A 326 -23.34 -9.26 6.94
C TRP A 326 -22.66 -9.56 5.62
N THR A 327 -21.34 -9.55 5.60
CA THR A 327 -20.53 -9.81 4.42
C THR A 327 -19.81 -11.13 4.60
N ASN A 328 -19.89 -11.99 3.58
CA ASN A 328 -19.14 -13.23 3.51
C ASN A 328 -18.33 -13.24 2.22
N SER A 329 -17.08 -13.66 2.26
CA SER A 329 -16.28 -13.82 1.05
C SER A 329 -15.39 -15.06 1.13
N PHE A 330 -15.14 -15.62 -0.04
CA PHE A 330 -14.29 -16.78 -0.27
C PHE A 330 -13.22 -16.40 -1.27
N ASN A 331 -11.97 -16.70 -0.95
CA ASN A 331 -10.82 -16.52 -1.82
C ASN A 331 -10.14 -17.88 -2.06
N TYR A 332 -9.95 -18.22 -3.31
CA TYR A 332 -9.15 -19.36 -3.73
C TYR A 332 -8.03 -18.89 -4.64
N ARG A 333 -6.82 -19.34 -4.36
CA ARG A 333 -5.64 -19.08 -5.14
C ARG A 333 -4.85 -20.37 -5.35
N ASN A 334 -4.58 -20.66 -6.61
CA ASN A 334 -3.66 -21.72 -7.00
C ASN A 334 -2.53 -21.13 -7.82
N ASN A 335 -1.30 -21.53 -7.53
CA ASN A 335 -0.11 -21.14 -8.27
C ASN A 335 0.73 -22.37 -8.59
N LYS A 336 1.17 -22.46 -9.84
CA LYS A 336 2.18 -23.42 -10.30
C LYS A 336 3.32 -22.65 -10.92
N GLY A 337 4.54 -22.90 -10.50
CA GLY A 337 5.70 -22.21 -10.99
C GLY A 337 6.96 -23.00 -10.83
N GLY A 338 8.07 -22.34 -10.96
CA GLY A 338 9.39 -22.94 -10.78
C GLY A 338 10.51 -22.00 -11.19
N ASN A 339 11.71 -22.52 -11.15
CA ASN A 339 12.94 -21.86 -11.54
C ASN A 339 13.91 -22.85 -12.16
N ASN A 340 14.27 -22.64 -13.41
CA ASN A 340 15.38 -23.35 -14.02
C ASN A 340 16.61 -22.46 -13.88
N GLU A 341 17.66 -22.96 -13.23
CA GLU A 341 18.83 -22.16 -12.89
C GLU A 341 20.11 -22.90 -13.23
N ASP A 342 20.92 -22.30 -14.11
CA ASP A 342 22.26 -22.74 -14.45
C ASP A 342 23.28 -21.87 -13.73
N VAL A 343 24.15 -22.48 -12.92
CA VAL A 343 25.22 -21.80 -12.19
C VAL A 343 26.57 -22.36 -12.64
N PHE A 344 27.40 -21.48 -13.20
CA PHE A 344 28.77 -21.81 -13.59
C PHE A 344 29.74 -21.25 -12.55
N TYR A 345 30.63 -22.07 -12.04
CA TYR A 345 31.69 -21.69 -11.11
C TYR A 345 33.04 -21.88 -11.86
N TYR A 346 33.69 -20.76 -12.17
CA TYR A 346 35.03 -20.74 -12.73
C TYR A 346 36.02 -20.59 -11.58
N ASN A 347 36.82 -21.63 -11.31
CA ASN A 347 37.74 -21.66 -10.19
C ASN A 347 39.17 -21.36 -10.66
N PHE A 348 39.86 -20.49 -9.89
CA PHE A 348 41.24 -20.08 -10.17
C PHE A 348 42.06 -20.14 -8.87
N ASN A 349 43.38 -20.45 -8.99
CA ASN A 349 44.29 -20.35 -7.86
C ASN A 349 44.67 -18.87 -7.54
N ALA A 350 45.53 -18.64 -6.55
CA ALA A 350 46.02 -17.34 -6.14
C ALA A 350 46.68 -16.51 -7.26
N ASN A 351 47.27 -17.17 -8.25
CA ASN A 351 47.91 -16.50 -9.41
C ASN A 351 46.98 -16.26 -10.59
N LYS A 352 45.66 -16.42 -10.39
CA LYS A 352 44.61 -16.39 -11.44
C LYS A 352 44.82 -17.46 -12.54
N THR A 353 45.50 -18.57 -12.22
CA THR A 353 45.56 -19.70 -13.14
C THR A 353 44.24 -20.46 -13.02
N TYR A 354 43.62 -20.73 -14.16
CA TYR A 354 42.38 -21.49 -14.26
C TYR A 354 42.62 -22.93 -13.72
N LEU A 355 41.69 -23.41 -12.91
CA LEU A 355 41.71 -24.75 -12.33
C LEU A 355 40.65 -25.65 -12.97
N ASN A 356 39.41 -25.25 -12.94
CA ASN A 356 38.29 -26.01 -13.53
C ASN A 356 37.03 -25.13 -13.61
N THR A 357 36.05 -25.62 -14.36
CA THR A 357 34.68 -25.07 -14.37
C THR A 357 33.73 -26.15 -13.87
N SER A 358 32.98 -25.84 -12.78
CA SER A 358 31.86 -26.69 -12.39
C SER A 358 30.53 -26.00 -12.76
N LYS A 359 29.58 -26.81 -13.22
CA LYS A 359 28.19 -26.41 -13.50
C LYS A 359 27.26 -27.05 -12.48
N ARG A 360 26.35 -26.26 -11.95
CA ARG A 360 25.23 -26.70 -11.10
C ARG A 360 23.93 -26.37 -11.80
N ASP A 361 23.18 -27.36 -12.21
CA ASP A 361 21.84 -27.27 -12.76
C ASP A 361 20.84 -27.45 -11.61
N ASN A 362 19.90 -26.51 -11.45
CA ASN A 362 18.87 -26.60 -10.43
C ASN A 362 17.50 -26.41 -11.10
N GLU A 363 16.68 -27.43 -11.06
CA GLU A 363 15.31 -27.44 -11.52
C GLU A 363 14.38 -27.43 -10.31
N LEU A 364 13.71 -26.29 -10.04
CA LEU A 364 12.74 -26.12 -8.98
C LEU A 364 11.32 -26.12 -9.57
N VAL A 365 10.45 -26.94 -9.03
CA VAL A 365 9.02 -26.95 -9.27
C VAL A 365 8.30 -26.50 -7.99
N SER A 366 7.47 -25.48 -8.09
CA SER A 366 6.70 -24.91 -6.98
C SER A 366 5.21 -25.01 -7.23
N THR A 367 4.44 -25.41 -6.21
CA THR A 367 2.97 -25.35 -6.22
C THR A 367 2.47 -24.72 -4.94
N GLY A 368 1.49 -23.85 -5.05
CA GLY A 368 0.87 -23.20 -3.91
C GLY A 368 -0.65 -23.17 -4.02
N ASP A 369 -1.34 -23.58 -2.96
CA ASP A 369 -2.78 -23.55 -2.83
C ASP A 369 -3.16 -22.77 -1.58
N ASN A 370 -4.02 -21.77 -1.75
CA ASN A 370 -4.55 -20.98 -0.65
C ASN A 370 -6.07 -20.92 -0.73
N VAL A 371 -6.72 -21.27 0.38
CA VAL A 371 -8.16 -21.14 0.58
C VAL A 371 -8.39 -20.24 1.77
N GLU A 372 -9.22 -19.23 1.62
CA GLU A 372 -9.60 -18.32 2.70
C GLU A 372 -11.10 -18.03 2.67
N TYR A 373 -11.73 -18.17 3.82
CA TYR A 373 -13.10 -17.71 4.08
C TYR A 373 -13.05 -16.54 5.07
N THR A 374 -13.77 -15.45 4.75
CA THR A 374 -13.90 -14.32 5.66
C THR A 374 -15.36 -13.97 5.88
N THR A 375 -15.69 -13.60 7.11
CA THR A 375 -16.99 -13.09 7.49
C THR A 375 -16.85 -11.78 8.25
N ASN A 376 -17.71 -10.81 7.95
CA ASN A 376 -17.78 -9.53 8.64
C ASN A 376 -19.24 -9.22 8.94
N PHE A 377 -19.54 -8.99 10.20
CA PHE A 377 -20.85 -8.52 10.66
C PHE A 377 -20.70 -7.10 11.18
N THR A 378 -21.49 -6.17 10.67
CA THR A 378 -21.46 -4.76 11.08
C THR A 378 -22.86 -4.33 11.52
N LYS A 379 -22.99 -3.82 12.74
CA LYS A 379 -24.20 -3.21 13.28
C LYS A 379 -23.92 -1.74 13.59
N LYS A 380 -24.64 -0.83 12.93
CA LYS A 380 -24.68 0.59 13.23
C LYS A 380 -25.83 0.85 14.20
N PHE A 381 -25.62 1.70 15.18
CA PHE A 381 -26.65 2.11 16.13
C PHE A 381 -27.26 3.46 15.70
N LYS A 382 -28.23 3.97 16.47
CA LYS A 382 -28.94 5.22 16.12
C LYS A 382 -28.03 6.46 16.06
N LYS A 383 -27.01 6.51 16.92
CA LYS A 383 -26.05 7.62 16.95
C LYS A 383 -25.05 7.43 15.83
N GLU A 384 -24.81 8.48 15.04
CA GLU A 384 -23.84 8.45 13.95
C GLU A 384 -22.43 8.08 14.48
N GLY A 385 -21.72 7.21 13.76
CA GLY A 385 -20.41 6.68 14.20
C GLY A 385 -20.48 5.56 15.24
N HIS A 386 -21.62 5.34 15.94
CA HIS A 386 -21.77 4.27 16.92
C HIS A 386 -21.96 2.93 16.21
N LYS A 387 -21.00 2.02 16.35
CA LYS A 387 -20.99 0.74 15.64
C LYS A 387 -20.33 -0.38 16.42
N LEU A 388 -20.77 -1.59 16.15
CA LEU A 388 -20.15 -2.86 16.54
C LEU A 388 -19.78 -3.61 15.27
N THR A 389 -18.55 -4.10 15.20
CA THR A 389 -18.10 -4.96 14.11
C THR A 389 -17.54 -6.26 14.67
N PHE A 390 -17.82 -7.36 13.97
CA PHE A 390 -17.21 -8.66 14.18
C PHE A 390 -16.58 -9.11 12.88
N ASP A 391 -15.30 -9.49 12.91
CA ASP A 391 -14.53 -10.02 11.79
C ASP A 391 -14.01 -11.41 12.11
N GLY A 392 -14.22 -12.36 11.21
CA GLY A 392 -13.63 -13.69 11.22
C GLY A 392 -12.88 -13.95 9.91
N ALA A 393 -11.70 -14.55 9.97
CA ALA A 393 -10.99 -15.05 8.81
C ALA A 393 -10.38 -16.42 9.12
N PHE A 394 -10.63 -17.38 8.25
CA PHE A 394 -10.18 -18.76 8.36
C PHE A 394 -9.47 -19.13 7.06
N SER A 395 -8.20 -19.52 7.15
CA SER A 395 -7.42 -19.84 5.96
C SER A 395 -6.53 -21.04 6.13
N LYS A 396 -6.30 -21.74 5.01
CA LYS A 396 -5.31 -22.79 4.86
C LYS A 396 -4.47 -22.48 3.63
N ASN A 397 -3.16 -22.47 3.82
CA ASN A 397 -2.18 -22.32 2.76
C ASN A 397 -1.29 -23.58 2.72
N THR A 398 -1.03 -24.09 1.53
CA THR A 398 -0.11 -25.22 1.31
C THR A 398 0.84 -24.83 0.20
N ASP A 399 2.15 -24.82 0.50
CA ASP A 399 3.22 -24.54 -0.45
C ASP A 399 4.14 -25.75 -0.54
N LYS A 400 4.51 -26.14 -1.76
CA LYS A 400 5.42 -27.25 -2.03
C LYS A 400 6.46 -26.78 -3.03
N ASP A 401 7.71 -26.93 -2.66
CA ASP A 401 8.90 -26.66 -3.47
C ASP A 401 9.72 -27.95 -3.56
N ASP A 402 9.84 -28.50 -4.74
CA ASP A 402 10.63 -29.69 -5.05
C ASP A 402 11.77 -29.29 -6.01
N SER A 403 13.03 -29.56 -5.64
CA SER A 403 14.21 -29.26 -6.46
C SER A 403 15.01 -30.52 -6.76
N ASP A 404 15.38 -30.67 -8.03
CA ASP A 404 16.44 -31.60 -8.48
C ASP A 404 17.70 -30.79 -8.83
N ILE A 405 18.84 -31.16 -8.27
CA ILE A 405 20.09 -30.41 -8.35
C ILE A 405 21.22 -31.33 -8.83
N LEU A 406 21.77 -31.03 -10.01
CA LEU A 406 22.89 -31.82 -10.58
C LEU A 406 24.15 -30.91 -10.65
N GLN A 407 25.26 -31.40 -10.13
CA GLN A 407 26.57 -30.73 -10.23
C GLN A 407 27.58 -31.60 -10.98
N THR A 408 28.25 -30.99 -11.96
CA THR A 408 29.26 -31.64 -12.82
C THR A 408 30.48 -30.72 -12.98
N ILE A 409 31.67 -31.30 -13.16
CA ILE A 409 32.89 -30.62 -13.63
C ILE A 409 32.89 -30.71 -15.16
N LEU A 410 32.85 -29.58 -15.85
CA LEU A 410 32.68 -29.55 -17.32
C LEU A 410 33.95 -29.96 -18.07
N ASP A 411 35.13 -29.67 -17.52
CA ASP A 411 36.40 -29.90 -18.16
C ASP A 411 36.64 -31.39 -18.52
N ASN A 412 36.12 -32.29 -17.71
CA ASN A 412 36.23 -33.71 -17.90
C ASN A 412 34.91 -34.46 -17.85
N ASN A 413 33.79 -33.71 -17.83
CA ASN A 413 32.43 -34.23 -17.69
C ASN A 413 32.25 -35.14 -16.45
N GLN A 414 32.96 -34.82 -15.37
CA GLN A 414 32.93 -35.59 -14.16
C GLN A 414 31.68 -35.28 -13.35
N PHE A 415 30.91 -36.29 -13.02
CA PHE A 415 29.82 -36.21 -12.07
C PHE A 415 30.39 -35.86 -10.67
N VAL A 416 29.80 -34.86 -10.03
CA VAL A 416 30.14 -34.47 -8.65
C VAL A 416 29.07 -34.97 -7.70
N ARG A 417 27.80 -34.54 -7.90
CA ARG A 417 26.68 -34.92 -7.04
C ARG A 417 25.34 -34.72 -7.72
N ASN A 418 24.33 -35.46 -7.24
CA ASN A 418 22.93 -35.28 -7.57
C ASN A 418 22.13 -35.23 -6.27
N GLU A 419 21.43 -34.13 -6.04
CA GLU A 419 20.72 -33.84 -4.80
C GLU A 419 19.26 -33.55 -5.09
N ARG A 420 18.39 -33.86 -4.13
CA ARG A 420 16.97 -33.46 -4.14
C ARG A 420 16.64 -32.71 -2.87
N SER A 421 15.97 -31.58 -2.97
CA SER A 421 15.41 -30.92 -1.79
C SER A 421 13.90 -30.80 -1.93
N LYS A 422 13.20 -31.03 -0.83
CA LYS A 422 11.76 -30.90 -0.72
C LYS A 422 11.43 -29.97 0.44
N LYS A 423 10.60 -28.99 0.20
CA LYS A 423 10.05 -28.11 1.24
C LYS A 423 8.55 -28.09 1.08
N HIS A 424 7.84 -28.66 2.04
CA HIS A 424 6.38 -28.71 2.05
C HIS A 424 5.87 -28.04 3.32
N ASP A 425 5.24 -26.88 3.15
CA ASP A 425 4.68 -26.08 4.25
C ASP A 425 3.16 -26.11 4.20
N THR A 426 2.52 -26.36 5.34
CA THR A 426 1.07 -26.20 5.50
C THR A 426 0.81 -25.27 6.67
N GLN A 427 0.16 -24.15 6.40
CA GLN A 427 -0.20 -23.17 7.42
C GLN A 427 -1.72 -23.05 7.53
N VAL A 428 -2.24 -23.18 8.73
CA VAL A 428 -3.62 -22.85 9.10
C VAL A 428 -3.59 -21.58 9.94
N ARG A 429 -4.44 -20.62 9.60
CA ARG A 429 -4.55 -19.37 10.33
C ARG A 429 -6.00 -19.02 10.58
N ASN A 430 -6.30 -18.68 11.83
CA ASN A 430 -7.60 -18.20 12.25
C ASN A 430 -7.46 -16.82 12.89
N LEU A 431 -8.30 -15.88 12.48
CA LEU A 431 -8.34 -14.53 13.02
C LEU A 431 -9.77 -14.22 13.45
N LEU A 432 -9.90 -13.70 14.66
CA LEU A 432 -11.15 -13.21 15.22
C LEU A 432 -10.94 -11.79 15.74
N GLN A 433 -11.84 -10.87 15.42
CA GLN A 433 -11.76 -9.48 15.88
C GLN A 433 -13.15 -8.95 16.20
N ILE A 434 -13.25 -8.21 17.30
CA ILE A 434 -14.46 -7.50 17.71
C ILE A 434 -14.06 -6.07 18.01
N ASP A 435 -14.71 -5.09 17.37
CA ASP A 435 -14.49 -3.68 17.60
C ASP A 435 -15.80 -3.00 17.98
N TYR A 436 -15.78 -2.23 19.05
CA TYR A 436 -16.91 -1.45 19.52
C TYR A 436 -16.53 0.02 19.61
N ILE A 437 -17.23 0.87 18.85
CA ILE A 437 -16.97 2.31 18.74
C ILE A 437 -18.17 3.07 19.29
N ILE A 438 -17.93 3.95 20.27
CA ILE A 438 -18.92 4.81 20.92
C ILE A 438 -18.54 6.27 20.71
N PRO A 439 -19.23 7.03 19.86
CA PRO A 439 -19.07 8.48 19.80
C PRO A 439 -19.78 9.13 21.00
N PHE A 440 -19.07 9.96 21.77
CA PHE A 440 -19.67 10.77 22.84
C PHE A 440 -20.33 12.03 22.28
N ASN A 441 -19.70 12.66 21.28
CA ASN A 441 -20.23 13.80 20.53
C ASN A 441 -19.65 13.77 19.09
N LYS A 442 -19.74 14.85 18.33
CA LYS A 442 -19.20 14.95 16.97
C LYS A 442 -17.67 14.90 16.93
N ASP A 443 -17.02 15.29 18.02
CA ASP A 443 -15.57 15.49 18.11
C ASP A 443 -14.87 14.48 19.01
N SER A 444 -15.63 13.59 19.69
CA SER A 444 -15.07 12.66 20.67
C SER A 444 -15.64 11.27 20.53
N GLN A 445 -14.76 10.26 20.49
CA GLN A 445 -15.14 8.85 20.43
C GLN A 445 -14.22 7.99 21.29
N PHE A 446 -14.78 6.92 21.78
CA PHE A 446 -14.09 5.83 22.46
C PHE A 446 -14.20 4.57 21.60
N GLU A 447 -13.13 3.82 21.51
CA GLU A 447 -13.09 2.53 20.84
C GLU A 447 -12.40 1.51 21.73
N ALA A 448 -12.95 0.31 21.80
CA ALA A 448 -12.35 -0.83 22.46
C ALA A 448 -12.57 -2.08 21.62
N GLY A 449 -11.65 -3.01 21.69
CA GLY A 449 -11.79 -4.25 20.94
C GLY A 449 -10.90 -5.37 21.42
N TYR A 450 -11.20 -6.55 20.90
CA TYR A 450 -10.42 -7.78 21.05
C TYR A 450 -9.97 -8.26 19.69
N ARG A 451 -8.73 -8.81 19.62
CA ARG A 451 -8.21 -9.47 18.42
C ARG A 451 -7.44 -10.72 18.82
N GLY A 452 -7.88 -11.89 18.33
CA GLY A 452 -7.16 -13.16 18.41
C GLY A 452 -6.60 -13.54 17.07
N ASN A 453 -5.33 -13.93 17.01
CA ASN A 453 -4.65 -14.44 15.82
C ASN A 453 -3.95 -15.76 16.18
N PHE A 454 -4.36 -16.84 15.52
CA PHE A 454 -3.95 -18.22 15.83
C PHE A 454 -3.35 -18.83 14.58
N ILE A 455 -2.06 -19.19 14.64
CA ILE A 455 -1.30 -19.75 13.53
C ILE A 455 -0.80 -21.15 13.94
N ASN A 456 -0.97 -22.09 13.03
CA ASN A 456 -0.33 -23.41 13.10
C ASN A 456 0.35 -23.67 11.76
N LEU A 457 1.67 -23.82 11.76
CA LEU A 457 2.50 -24.12 10.60
C LEU A 457 3.19 -25.45 10.79
N LEU A 458 2.91 -26.39 9.89
CA LEU A 458 3.67 -27.62 9.73
C LEU A 458 4.64 -27.41 8.56
N ALA A 459 5.95 -27.40 8.84
CA ALA A 459 7.02 -27.31 7.85
C ALA A 459 7.76 -28.64 7.78
N ASP A 460 7.79 -29.25 6.58
CA ASP A 460 8.51 -30.48 6.27
C ASP A 460 9.61 -30.17 5.26
N PHE A 461 10.86 -30.34 5.66
CA PHE A 461 12.04 -30.09 4.83
C PHE A 461 12.97 -31.29 4.80
N SER A 462 13.35 -31.72 3.60
CA SER A 462 14.29 -32.80 3.42
C SER A 462 15.27 -32.52 2.29
N VAL A 463 16.52 -32.96 2.48
CA VAL A 463 17.58 -32.96 1.46
C VAL A 463 18.13 -34.36 1.34
N GLN A 464 18.20 -34.85 0.11
CA GLN A 464 18.72 -36.19 -0.23
C GLN A 464 19.87 -36.05 -1.21
N ASN A 465 20.85 -36.95 -1.11
CA ASN A 465 21.93 -37.07 -2.09
C ASN A 465 21.92 -38.47 -2.69
N LEU A 466 22.22 -38.59 -3.98
CA LEU A 466 22.32 -39.84 -4.69
C LEU A 466 23.59 -40.57 -4.21
N ASN A 467 23.40 -41.72 -3.59
CA ASN A 467 24.47 -42.64 -3.33
C ASN A 467 24.83 -43.36 -4.64
N THR A 468 25.97 -43.04 -5.25
CA THR A 468 26.37 -43.55 -6.55
C THR A 468 26.66 -45.07 -6.55
N LYS A 469 26.88 -45.67 -5.35
CA LYS A 469 27.11 -47.11 -5.23
C LYS A 469 25.81 -47.92 -5.22
N THR A 470 24.78 -47.38 -4.58
CA THR A 470 23.48 -48.06 -4.41
C THR A 470 22.44 -47.57 -5.45
N GLY A 471 22.66 -46.46 -6.10
CA GLY A 471 21.69 -45.79 -6.99
C GLY A 471 20.47 -45.24 -6.26
N ILE A 472 20.50 -45.13 -4.93
CA ILE A 472 19.38 -44.69 -4.10
C ILE A 472 19.65 -43.29 -3.55
N PHE A 473 18.60 -42.44 -3.49
CA PHE A 473 18.66 -41.12 -2.81
C PHE A 473 18.55 -41.35 -1.29
N GLU A 474 19.53 -40.90 -0.55
CA GLU A 474 19.64 -41.02 0.90
C GLU A 474 19.53 -39.63 1.55
N ASN A 475 18.83 -39.55 2.69
CA ASN A 475 18.69 -38.31 3.43
C ASN A 475 20.06 -37.85 3.95
N ILE A 476 20.37 -36.56 3.74
CA ILE A 476 21.56 -35.95 4.33
C ILE A 476 21.24 -35.64 5.79
N VAL A 477 21.96 -36.27 6.72
CA VAL A 477 21.81 -36.07 8.16
C VAL A 477 22.07 -34.61 8.51
N GLY A 478 21.17 -34.01 9.32
CA GLY A 478 21.25 -32.59 9.74
C GLY A 478 20.65 -31.58 8.77
N PHE A 479 20.11 -32.05 7.61
CA PHE A 479 19.41 -31.20 6.64
C PHE A 479 17.93 -31.57 6.42
N SER A 480 17.44 -32.55 7.13
CA SER A 480 16.04 -32.96 7.05
C SER A 480 15.38 -32.79 8.40
N ASN A 481 14.25 -32.08 8.44
CA ASN A 481 13.51 -31.85 9.68
C ASN A 481 12.04 -31.60 9.41
N GLN A 482 11.23 -32.03 10.37
CA GLN A 482 9.79 -31.71 10.42
C GLN A 482 9.54 -30.85 11.66
N MET A 483 8.96 -29.66 11.46
CA MET A 483 8.71 -28.70 12.53
C MET A 483 7.22 -28.33 12.58
N ASN A 484 6.64 -28.37 13.77
CA ASN A 484 5.34 -27.77 14.06
C ASN A 484 5.56 -26.45 14.84
N TYR A 485 5.07 -25.35 14.28
CA TYR A 485 5.13 -24.01 14.87
C TYR A 485 3.71 -23.52 15.17
N ILE A 486 3.48 -23.21 16.43
CA ILE A 486 2.20 -22.65 16.90
C ILE A 486 2.46 -21.23 17.43
N GLU A 487 1.67 -20.27 16.97
CA GLU A 487 1.65 -18.90 17.50
C GLU A 487 0.22 -18.47 17.79
N ASN A 488 -0.03 -18.16 19.07
CA ASN A 488 -1.32 -17.67 19.54
C ASN A 488 -1.13 -16.28 20.15
N VAL A 489 -1.73 -15.27 19.52
CA VAL A 489 -1.68 -13.88 20.01
C VAL A 489 -3.09 -13.43 20.35
N ASN A 490 -3.30 -13.12 21.63
CA ASN A 490 -4.53 -12.54 22.14
C ASN A 490 -4.29 -11.09 22.51
N ALA A 491 -5.09 -10.18 22.00
CA ALA A 491 -4.91 -8.76 22.21
C ALA A 491 -6.21 -8.07 22.62
N LEU A 492 -6.10 -7.20 23.62
CA LEU A 492 -7.14 -6.26 24.02
C LEU A 492 -6.61 -4.85 23.75
N TYR A 493 -7.44 -3.99 23.18
CA TYR A 493 -7.05 -2.61 22.97
C TYR A 493 -8.19 -1.65 23.33
N THR A 494 -7.79 -0.44 23.68
CA THR A 494 -8.68 0.70 23.87
C THR A 494 -8.03 1.95 23.31
N GLN A 495 -8.84 2.84 22.75
CA GLN A 495 -8.38 4.15 22.33
C GLN A 495 -9.47 5.20 22.50
N PHE A 496 -9.03 6.42 22.81
CA PHE A 496 -9.89 7.59 22.94
C PHE A 496 -9.39 8.70 22.05
N GLY A 497 -10.25 9.18 21.16
CA GLY A 497 -9.98 10.29 20.26
C GLY A 497 -10.90 11.47 20.55
N SER A 498 -10.35 12.68 20.53
CA SER A 498 -11.15 13.89 20.66
C SER A 498 -10.50 15.07 19.96
N LYS A 499 -11.33 16.09 19.66
CA LYS A 499 -10.88 17.39 19.16
C LYS A 499 -11.31 18.48 20.13
N ILE A 500 -10.35 19.26 20.62
CA ILE A 500 -10.56 20.43 21.46
C ILE A 500 -10.05 21.66 20.71
N ASN A 501 -10.96 22.49 20.22
CA ASN A 501 -10.64 23.64 19.36
C ASN A 501 -9.78 23.21 18.14
N LYS A 502 -8.50 23.61 18.13
CA LYS A 502 -7.53 23.31 17.05
C LYS A 502 -6.68 22.06 17.29
N LEU A 503 -6.79 21.45 18.48
CA LEU A 503 -6.03 20.28 18.85
C LEU A 503 -6.89 19.02 18.71
N SER A 504 -6.51 18.12 17.81
CA SER A 504 -7.04 16.75 17.71
C SER A 504 -6.04 15.79 18.34
N TYR A 505 -6.52 14.82 19.14
CA TYR A 505 -5.69 13.83 19.75
C TYR A 505 -6.33 12.45 19.71
N LEU A 506 -5.51 11.40 19.65
CA LEU A 506 -5.91 10.00 19.78
C LEU A 506 -4.90 9.33 20.71
N LEU A 507 -5.40 8.81 21.84
CA LEU A 507 -4.61 8.08 22.83
C LEU A 507 -5.04 6.62 22.81
N GLY A 508 -4.12 5.72 22.71
CA GLY A 508 -4.39 4.30 22.61
C GLY A 508 -3.46 3.45 23.47
N LEU A 509 -4.00 2.37 24.00
CA LEU A 509 -3.25 1.33 24.70
C LEU A 509 -3.72 -0.04 24.22
N ARG A 510 -2.75 -0.89 23.89
CA ARG A 510 -2.96 -2.28 23.50
C ARG A 510 -2.14 -3.19 24.41
N PHE A 511 -2.75 -4.24 24.88
CA PHE A 511 -2.10 -5.34 25.61
C PHE A 511 -2.11 -6.57 24.71
N GLU A 512 -0.97 -7.25 24.57
CA GLU A 512 -0.86 -8.53 23.87
C GLU A 512 -0.27 -9.60 24.78
N ASN A 513 -0.96 -10.73 24.83
CA ASN A 513 -0.45 -11.99 25.34
C ASN A 513 -0.10 -12.88 24.14
N SER A 514 1.14 -13.28 23.99
CA SER A 514 1.63 -14.12 22.90
C SER A 514 2.19 -15.42 23.46
N HIS A 515 1.71 -16.55 22.95
CA HIS A 515 2.22 -17.88 23.21
C HIS A 515 2.80 -18.47 21.92
N ILE A 516 4.07 -18.85 21.94
CA ILE A 516 4.78 -19.47 20.82
C ILE A 516 5.30 -20.83 21.24
N GLU A 517 5.01 -21.84 20.43
CA GLU A 517 5.53 -23.20 20.60
C GLU A 517 6.25 -23.63 19.32
N ILE A 518 7.47 -24.15 19.47
CA ILE A 518 8.32 -24.66 18.41
C ILE A 518 8.63 -26.12 18.76
N ASN A 519 8.01 -27.03 18.02
CA ASN A 519 8.22 -28.46 18.17
C ASN A 519 8.95 -29.02 16.95
N GLN A 520 10.20 -29.36 17.10
CA GLN A 520 11.04 -29.98 16.06
C GLN A 520 10.93 -31.50 16.18
N LEU A 521 10.07 -32.11 15.40
CA LEU A 521 9.68 -33.50 15.51
C LEU A 521 10.83 -34.45 15.24
N THR A 522 11.76 -34.11 14.32
CA THR A 522 12.89 -34.96 13.96
C THR A 522 14.02 -34.91 14.99
N SER A 523 14.27 -33.74 15.62
CA SER A 523 15.32 -33.56 16.63
C SER A 523 14.79 -33.64 18.06
N GLU A 524 13.49 -33.86 18.25
CA GLU A 524 12.80 -33.97 19.54
C GLU A 524 13.00 -32.73 20.45
N ILE A 525 13.16 -31.54 19.83
CA ILE A 525 13.34 -30.27 20.55
C ILE A 525 12.02 -29.56 20.65
N LEU A 526 11.55 -29.38 21.89
CA LEU A 526 10.36 -28.56 22.20
C LEU A 526 10.78 -27.29 22.91
N LYS A 527 10.40 -26.13 22.36
CA LYS A 527 10.60 -24.81 22.97
C LYS A 527 9.29 -24.06 23.05
N SER A 528 9.01 -23.43 24.20
CA SER A 528 7.85 -22.61 24.42
C SER A 528 8.26 -21.24 24.93
N LYS A 529 7.61 -20.19 24.42
CA LYS A 529 7.87 -18.79 24.82
C LYS A 529 6.55 -18.08 25.08
N ASN A 530 6.47 -17.29 26.15
CA ASN A 530 5.31 -16.50 26.51
C ASN A 530 5.72 -15.04 26.70
N TYR A 531 5.00 -14.13 26.07
CA TYR A 531 5.25 -12.70 26.18
C TYR A 531 3.97 -11.94 26.56
N ASN A 532 4.11 -10.99 27.49
CA ASN A 532 3.03 -10.08 27.88
C ASN A 532 3.52 -8.65 27.69
N ASN A 533 2.94 -7.92 26.74
CA ASN A 533 3.46 -6.62 26.35
C ASN A 533 2.36 -5.57 26.24
N PHE A 534 2.70 -4.33 26.62
CA PHE A 534 1.89 -3.14 26.40
C PHE A 534 2.44 -2.30 25.25
N PHE A 535 1.55 -1.85 24.40
CA PHE A 535 1.84 -1.03 23.22
C PHE A 535 1.04 0.28 23.28
N PRO A 536 1.58 1.33 23.93
CA PRO A 536 0.99 2.65 23.93
C PRO A 536 1.11 3.31 22.56
N SER A 537 0.14 4.18 22.24
CA SER A 537 0.16 5.04 21.05
C SER A 537 -0.45 6.40 21.33
N ILE A 538 0.17 7.46 20.80
CA ILE A 538 -0.25 8.85 20.98
C ILE A 538 -0.16 9.55 19.62
N PHE A 539 -1.27 10.21 19.22
CA PHE A 539 -1.32 11.05 18.02
C PHE A 539 -1.87 12.39 18.40
N LEU A 540 -1.17 13.43 18.03
CA LEU A 540 -1.53 14.82 18.27
C LEU A 540 -1.48 15.55 16.93
N THR A 541 -2.53 16.32 16.61
CA THR A 541 -2.52 17.20 15.44
C THR A 541 -3.07 18.56 15.85
N TYR A 542 -2.29 19.60 15.60
CA TYR A 542 -2.66 20.99 15.87
C TYR A 542 -2.86 21.73 14.55
N GLU A 543 -4.04 22.32 14.37
CA GLU A 543 -4.41 23.13 13.21
C GLU A 543 -3.90 24.55 13.39
N LEU A 544 -2.82 24.92 12.68
CA LEU A 544 -2.27 26.28 12.67
C LEU A 544 -3.20 27.25 11.91
N GLY A 545 -3.93 26.74 10.93
CA GLY A 545 -4.90 27.44 10.09
C GLY A 545 -5.70 26.46 9.25
N GLU A 546 -6.67 26.92 8.47
CA GLU A 546 -7.59 26.08 7.66
C GLU A 546 -6.86 25.05 6.76
N ASN A 547 -5.65 25.36 6.31
CA ASN A 547 -4.89 24.53 5.38
C ASN A 547 -3.49 24.18 5.88
N THR A 548 -3.23 24.33 7.19
CA THR A 548 -1.90 24.11 7.76
C THR A 548 -2.01 23.40 9.11
N SER A 549 -1.32 22.28 9.27
CA SER A 549 -1.28 21.53 10.54
C SER A 549 0.11 20.99 10.85
N ILE A 550 0.36 20.80 12.14
CA ILE A 550 1.51 20.07 12.68
C ILE A 550 0.97 18.85 13.40
N SER A 551 1.65 17.71 13.24
CA SER A 551 1.34 16.47 13.96
C SER A 551 2.55 15.98 14.74
N SER A 552 2.30 15.31 15.87
CA SER A 552 3.31 14.58 16.65
C SER A 552 2.74 13.23 17.02
N ASN A 553 3.44 12.16 16.65
CA ASN A 553 2.95 10.80 16.80
C ASN A 553 4.00 9.95 17.50
N TYR A 554 3.52 9.03 18.35
CA TYR A 554 4.35 8.02 18.99
C TYR A 554 3.60 6.68 18.97
N SER A 555 4.32 5.59 18.70
CA SER A 555 3.81 4.23 18.93
C SER A 555 4.94 3.25 19.27
N LYS A 556 4.67 2.34 20.21
CA LYS A 556 5.52 1.19 20.49
C LYS A 556 5.07 -0.01 19.69
N ARG A 557 6.01 -0.78 19.14
CA ARG A 557 5.77 -1.89 18.19
C ARG A 557 6.61 -3.10 18.56
N ILE A 558 6.20 -4.27 18.03
CA ILE A 558 6.95 -5.52 18.11
C ILE A 558 7.26 -6.05 16.71
N THR A 559 8.41 -6.67 16.55
CA THR A 559 8.74 -7.46 15.36
C THR A 559 9.06 -8.87 15.82
N ARG A 560 8.16 -9.82 15.52
CA ARG A 560 8.38 -11.23 15.83
C ARG A 560 9.30 -11.87 14.79
N PRO A 561 10.19 -12.80 15.20
CA PRO A 561 11.00 -13.55 14.24
C PRO A 561 10.08 -14.28 13.26
N ARG A 562 10.42 -14.22 11.97
CA ARG A 562 9.72 -15.00 10.93
C ARG A 562 10.05 -16.49 11.10
N ASP A 563 9.19 -17.36 10.59
CA ASP A 563 9.39 -18.83 10.56
C ASP A 563 10.78 -19.23 10.07
N ARG A 564 11.28 -18.65 8.97
CA ARG A 564 12.64 -18.84 8.47
C ARG A 564 13.74 -18.52 9.48
N PHE A 565 13.54 -17.54 10.37
CA PHE A 565 14.54 -17.15 11.37
C PHE A 565 14.54 -18.08 12.55
N ILE A 566 13.45 -18.81 12.78
CA ILE A 566 13.29 -19.76 13.88
C ILE A 566 13.65 -21.17 13.44
N ASN A 567 13.32 -21.56 12.20
CA ASN A 567 13.53 -22.91 11.68
C ASN A 567 15.02 -23.16 11.37
N PRO A 568 15.72 -24.03 12.10
CA PRO A 568 17.14 -24.32 11.88
C PRO A 568 17.42 -25.00 10.52
N PHE A 569 16.38 -25.37 9.76
CA PHE A 569 16.49 -26.10 8.49
C PHE A 569 15.75 -25.37 7.35
N ALA A 570 15.86 -24.04 7.29
CA ALA A 570 14.96 -23.23 6.47
C ALA A 570 15.24 -23.24 4.97
N SER A 571 16.44 -23.57 4.49
CA SER A 571 16.76 -23.59 3.05
C SER A 571 18.08 -24.28 2.72
N TYR A 572 18.14 -24.93 1.54
CA TYR A 572 19.31 -25.57 0.96
C TYR A 572 19.53 -25.05 -0.48
N THR A 573 19.95 -23.79 -0.60
CA THR A 573 20.25 -23.18 -1.91
C THR A 573 21.72 -23.37 -2.32
N SER A 574 22.60 -23.73 -1.36
CA SER A 574 24.02 -24.00 -1.54
C SER A 574 24.42 -24.99 -0.46
N ASN A 575 25.35 -25.89 -0.79
CA ASN A 575 25.92 -26.86 0.17
C ASN A 575 27.02 -26.23 1.05
N ILE A 576 27.60 -25.12 0.62
CA ILE A 576 28.69 -24.42 1.33
C ILE A 576 28.24 -23.09 2.00
N ASN A 577 27.10 -22.52 1.59
CA ASN A 577 26.52 -21.32 2.18
C ASN A 577 25.10 -21.60 2.66
N LEU A 578 24.96 -21.98 3.91
CA LEU A 578 23.70 -22.42 4.49
C LEU A 578 23.04 -21.28 5.24
N PHE A 579 21.71 -21.25 5.24
CA PHE A 579 20.94 -20.46 6.18
C PHE A 579 20.37 -21.37 7.25
N GLN A 580 20.69 -21.09 8.52
CA GLN A 580 20.22 -21.85 9.68
C GLN A 580 19.49 -20.89 10.62
N GLY A 581 18.19 -21.07 10.82
CA GLY A 581 17.43 -20.32 11.81
C GLY A 581 17.87 -20.61 13.25
N ASN A 582 17.44 -19.74 14.16
CA ASN A 582 17.74 -19.82 15.58
C ASN A 582 16.44 -19.88 16.39
N PRO A 583 16.07 -21.04 16.99
CA PRO A 583 14.85 -21.14 17.80
C PRO A 583 14.88 -20.28 19.07
N ASP A 584 16.07 -19.81 19.50
CA ASP A 584 16.21 -18.99 20.70
C ASP A 584 16.02 -17.49 20.48
N ILE A 585 15.89 -17.05 19.22
CA ILE A 585 15.70 -15.65 18.86
C ILE A 585 14.40 -15.08 19.48
N ASN A 586 14.49 -13.90 20.10
CA ASN A 586 13.39 -13.20 20.74
C ASN A 586 12.82 -12.10 19.83
N PRO A 587 11.62 -11.58 20.08
CA PRO A 587 11.10 -10.43 19.36
C PRO A 587 11.97 -9.17 19.54
N ALA A 588 12.03 -8.33 18.52
CA ALA A 588 12.58 -6.98 18.59
C ALA A 588 11.46 -5.98 18.92
N TYR A 589 11.81 -4.89 19.65
CA TYR A 589 10.86 -3.84 20.01
C TYR A 589 11.28 -2.52 19.40
N SER A 590 10.32 -1.75 18.88
CA SER A 590 10.59 -0.47 18.25
C SER A 590 9.72 0.63 18.85
N ASP A 591 10.34 1.72 19.25
CA ASP A 591 9.70 2.97 19.63
C ASP A 591 9.80 3.95 18.45
N ALA A 592 8.67 4.33 17.88
CA ALA A 592 8.58 5.17 16.69
C ALA A 592 8.01 6.55 17.05
N PHE A 593 8.76 7.60 16.75
CA PHE A 593 8.38 9.00 16.89
C PHE A 593 8.33 9.66 15.52
N ASP A 594 7.31 10.47 15.25
CA ASP A 594 7.13 11.19 13.98
C ASP A 594 6.57 12.58 14.27
N ILE A 595 7.20 13.62 13.72
CA ILE A 595 6.71 15.01 13.74
C ILE A 595 6.46 15.41 12.30
N GLY A 596 5.21 15.72 11.97
CA GLY A 596 4.75 16.05 10.63
C GLY A 596 4.31 17.50 10.49
N PHE A 597 4.51 18.06 9.31
CA PHE A 597 3.97 19.36 8.91
C PHE A 597 3.25 19.20 7.58
N LEU A 598 1.99 19.59 7.54
CA LEU A 598 1.15 19.59 6.34
C LEU A 598 0.74 21.02 5.99
N LYS A 599 0.94 21.41 4.73
CA LYS A 599 0.38 22.64 4.19
C LYS A 599 -0.24 22.42 2.81
N LYS A 600 -1.48 22.89 2.65
CA LYS A 600 -2.23 22.83 1.39
C LYS A 600 -2.34 24.25 0.81
N TRP A 601 -1.88 24.42 -0.43
CA TRP A 601 -2.14 25.60 -1.27
C TRP A 601 -3.03 25.18 -2.43
N ASN A 602 -3.56 26.14 -3.18
CA ASN A 602 -4.45 25.85 -4.31
C ASN A 602 -3.87 24.83 -5.34
N LYS A 603 -2.56 24.84 -5.54
CA LYS A 603 -1.89 23.98 -6.54
C LYS A 603 -0.86 23.03 -5.96
N LEU A 604 -0.49 23.21 -4.70
CA LEU A 604 0.57 22.45 -4.04
C LEU A 604 0.09 21.92 -2.68
N ILE A 605 0.25 20.63 -2.46
CA ILE A 605 0.14 20.02 -1.13
C ILE A 605 1.53 19.57 -0.75
N LEU A 606 2.06 20.11 0.35
CA LEU A 606 3.34 19.76 0.92
C LEU A 606 3.11 19.03 2.25
N ASN A 607 3.69 17.84 2.39
CA ASN A 607 3.77 17.11 3.63
C ASN A 607 5.24 16.80 3.91
N THR A 608 5.73 17.19 5.08
CA THR A 608 7.08 16.87 5.53
C THR A 608 7.02 16.20 6.90
N SER A 609 7.94 15.30 7.19
CA SER A 609 8.07 14.72 8.52
C SER A 609 9.52 14.44 8.89
N VAL A 610 9.81 14.60 10.17
CA VAL A 610 11.03 14.13 10.82
C VAL A 610 10.65 12.97 11.73
N TYR A 611 11.40 11.89 11.68
CA TYR A 611 11.09 10.70 12.45
C TYR A 611 12.34 10.08 13.11
N LEU A 612 12.08 9.40 14.22
CA LEU A 612 13.05 8.57 14.95
C LEU A 612 12.42 7.20 15.19
N ASN A 613 13.12 6.13 14.82
CA ASN A 613 12.79 4.77 15.23
C ASN A 613 13.95 4.21 16.03
N HIS A 614 13.72 3.92 17.31
CA HIS A 614 14.65 3.25 18.20
C HIS A 614 14.21 1.79 18.32
N THR A 615 15.05 0.84 17.89
CA THR A 615 14.75 -0.60 17.95
C THR A 615 15.76 -1.29 18.86
N THR A 616 15.26 -2.03 19.85
CA THR A 616 16.04 -2.90 20.72
C THR A 616 15.88 -4.36 20.28
N ASP A 617 16.87 -5.19 20.62
CA ASP A 617 16.91 -6.61 20.26
C ASP A 617 16.80 -6.85 18.73
N SER A 618 17.36 -5.94 17.94
CA SER A 618 17.33 -6.03 16.49
C SER A 618 18.04 -7.28 15.98
N PHE A 619 17.49 -7.89 14.94
CA PHE A 619 18.04 -9.13 14.36
C PHE A 619 19.23 -8.84 13.46
N GLN A 620 20.37 -9.50 13.74
CA GLN A 620 21.53 -9.49 12.88
C GLN A 620 21.83 -10.92 12.43
N ILE A 621 22.20 -11.08 11.15
CA ILE A 621 22.61 -12.37 10.59
C ILE A 621 24.11 -12.51 10.76
N ILE A 622 24.51 -13.49 11.55
CA ILE A 622 25.91 -13.84 11.79
C ILE A 622 26.35 -14.88 10.78
N ARG A 623 27.46 -14.62 10.12
CA ARG A 623 28.15 -15.58 9.26
C ARG A 623 29.30 -16.20 10.03
N LYS A 624 29.29 -17.53 10.16
CA LYS A 624 30.36 -18.28 10.84
C LYS A 624 30.64 -19.60 10.10
N GLU A 625 31.88 -20.08 10.22
CA GLU A 625 32.27 -21.41 9.77
C GLU A 625 31.53 -22.47 10.59
N ARG A 626 30.96 -23.48 9.97
CA ARG A 626 30.36 -24.64 10.66
C ARG A 626 31.39 -25.60 11.21
N GLY A 627 32.58 -25.63 10.58
CA GLY A 627 33.71 -26.47 10.99
C GLY A 627 33.97 -27.66 10.11
N ASP A 628 33.10 -27.93 9.14
CA ASP A 628 33.27 -28.95 8.10
C ASP A 628 33.58 -28.32 6.73
N PHE A 629 34.05 -29.14 5.84
CA PHE A 629 34.46 -28.77 4.48
C PHE A 629 33.72 -29.65 3.46
N ILE A 630 33.33 -29.04 2.36
CA ILE A 630 32.80 -29.73 1.19
C ILE A 630 33.72 -29.41 0.02
N ASP A 631 34.31 -30.44 -0.57
CA ASP A 631 35.27 -30.35 -1.68
C ASP A 631 36.40 -29.33 -1.39
N GLY A 632 36.91 -29.33 -0.15
CA GLY A 632 37.98 -28.42 0.34
C GLY A 632 37.53 -27.02 0.69
N THR A 633 36.26 -26.67 0.50
CA THR A 633 35.68 -25.36 0.80
C THR A 633 34.98 -25.39 2.17
N PRO A 634 35.24 -24.41 3.08
CA PRO A 634 34.60 -24.39 4.38
C PRO A 634 33.10 -24.12 4.24
N VAL A 635 32.30 -24.82 5.03
CA VAL A 635 30.84 -24.58 5.10
C VAL A 635 30.57 -23.39 6.02
N ILE A 636 29.90 -22.40 5.44
CA ILE A 636 29.47 -21.18 6.13
C ILE A 636 28.02 -21.28 6.50
N ILE A 637 27.68 -21.01 7.75
CA ILE A 637 26.29 -20.84 8.20
C ILE A 637 25.97 -19.38 8.47
N ASN A 638 24.77 -18.99 8.05
CA ASN A 638 24.18 -17.69 8.29
C ASN A 638 23.04 -17.89 9.31
N THR A 639 23.17 -17.36 10.51
CA THR A 639 22.21 -17.56 11.61
C THR A 639 21.77 -16.22 12.19
N PRO A 640 20.47 -15.97 12.39
CA PRO A 640 19.99 -14.74 13.00
C PRO A 640 20.13 -14.78 14.53
N PHE A 641 20.48 -13.62 15.12
CA PHE A 641 20.57 -13.39 16.55
C PHE A 641 20.02 -12.00 16.93
N ASN A 642 19.54 -11.83 18.17
CA ASN A 642 19.25 -10.54 18.76
C ASN A 642 20.54 -9.91 19.29
N LEU A 643 21.11 -8.96 18.63
CA LEU A 643 22.45 -8.49 18.97
C LEU A 643 22.55 -6.98 19.08
N SER A 644 21.62 -6.23 18.50
CA SER A 644 21.86 -4.82 18.28
C SER A 644 20.70 -3.93 18.73
N THR A 645 21.05 -2.67 19.00
CA THR A 645 20.13 -1.57 18.92
C THR A 645 20.29 -0.91 17.55
N ASP A 646 19.16 -0.53 16.94
CA ASP A 646 19.11 0.23 15.68
C ASP A 646 18.40 1.56 15.91
N ASP A 647 19.13 2.67 15.74
CA ASP A 647 18.59 4.03 15.79
C ASP A 647 18.51 4.61 14.38
N LYS A 648 17.28 4.86 13.89
CA LYS A 648 17.04 5.42 12.55
C LYS A 648 16.44 6.82 12.66
N TYR A 649 17.18 7.83 12.25
CA TYR A 649 16.77 9.23 12.14
C TYR A 649 16.46 9.54 10.70
N GLY A 650 15.30 10.12 10.42
CA GLY A 650 14.96 10.39 9.03
C GLY A 650 14.13 11.65 8.82
N PHE A 651 14.17 12.11 7.58
CA PHE A 651 13.41 13.25 7.10
C PHE A 651 12.74 12.90 5.77
N GLU A 652 11.43 13.10 5.69
CA GLU A 652 10.63 12.81 4.49
C GLU A 652 9.92 14.06 3.98
N ILE A 653 9.94 14.27 2.66
CA ILE A 653 9.16 15.29 1.96
C ILE A 653 8.28 14.60 0.93
N THR A 654 6.99 14.97 0.90
CA THR A 654 6.06 14.61 -0.18
C THR A 654 5.39 15.88 -0.70
N ALA A 655 5.49 16.12 -2.00
CA ALA A 655 4.90 17.26 -2.68
C ALA A 655 3.98 16.80 -3.82
N ASN A 656 2.71 17.21 -3.77
CA ASN A 656 1.75 17.02 -4.87
C ASN A 656 1.50 18.37 -5.53
N TYR A 657 1.96 18.57 -6.76
CA TYR A 657 1.92 19.84 -7.46
C TYR A 657 1.13 19.76 -8.75
N THR A 658 0.07 20.56 -8.86
CA THR A 658 -0.70 20.75 -10.09
C THR A 658 -0.09 21.90 -10.88
N VAL A 659 0.90 21.60 -11.76
CA VAL A 659 1.62 22.60 -12.57
C VAL A 659 0.64 23.33 -13.47
N LYS A 660 -0.13 22.58 -14.25
CA LYS A 660 -1.22 23.00 -15.14
C LYS A 660 -2.38 22.01 -15.02
N LYS A 661 -3.57 22.36 -15.54
CA LYS A 661 -4.72 21.43 -15.55
C LYS A 661 -4.40 20.09 -16.25
N TRP A 662 -3.49 20.11 -17.21
CA TRP A 662 -3.06 18.95 -18.01
C TRP A 662 -1.76 18.32 -17.51
N TRP A 663 -1.04 18.91 -16.49
CA TRP A 663 0.23 18.41 -15.97
C TRP A 663 0.24 18.39 -14.45
N LYS A 664 0.45 17.22 -13.86
CA LYS A 664 0.55 17.00 -12.41
C LYS A 664 1.87 16.30 -12.09
N LEU A 665 2.50 16.74 -11.01
CA LEU A 665 3.71 16.17 -10.44
C LEU A 665 3.44 15.68 -9.02
N ASN A 666 3.94 14.51 -8.70
CA ASN A 666 4.05 14.01 -7.34
C ASN A 666 5.52 13.70 -7.10
N ALA A 667 6.14 14.31 -6.10
CA ALA A 667 7.51 14.08 -5.72
C ALA A 667 7.57 13.61 -4.26
N ASN A 668 8.43 12.63 -3.99
CA ASN A 668 8.74 12.16 -2.64
C ASN A 668 10.25 12.02 -2.51
N ALA A 669 10.79 12.47 -1.38
CA ALA A 669 12.18 12.23 -1.00
C ALA A 669 12.21 11.81 0.47
N ASN A 670 12.97 10.77 0.78
CA ASN A 670 13.19 10.27 2.13
C ASN A 670 14.69 10.10 2.35
N PHE A 671 15.25 10.83 3.30
CA PHE A 671 16.62 10.70 3.78
C PHE A 671 16.60 10.06 5.15
N PHE A 672 17.52 9.12 5.42
CA PHE A 672 17.69 8.59 6.77
C PHE A 672 19.16 8.28 7.07
N TYR A 673 19.47 8.38 8.35
CA TYR A 673 20.72 8.00 8.96
C TYR A 673 20.44 6.91 9.99
N ASN A 674 21.15 5.81 9.90
CA ASN A 674 21.00 4.64 10.75
C ASN A 674 22.28 4.39 11.54
N ILE A 675 22.13 4.17 12.83
CA ILE A 675 23.22 3.77 13.74
C ILE A 675 22.85 2.40 14.29
N THR A 676 23.64 1.39 13.96
CA THR A 676 23.51 0.05 14.53
C THR A 676 24.64 -0.16 15.53
N LYS A 677 24.31 -0.63 16.75
CA LYS A 677 25.29 -0.94 17.81
C LYS A 677 25.07 -2.34 18.31
N GLY A 678 26.11 -3.15 18.29
CA GLY A 678 26.09 -4.51 18.83
C GLY A 678 27.34 -5.30 18.43
N ASP A 679 27.65 -6.28 19.24
CA ASP A 679 28.75 -7.22 19.00
C ASP A 679 28.31 -8.65 19.27
N TYR A 680 28.93 -9.58 18.62
CA TYR A 680 28.72 -11.02 18.81
C TYR A 680 30.00 -11.71 19.13
N GLN A 681 30.01 -12.47 20.22
CA GLN A 681 31.14 -13.25 20.65
C GLN A 681 30.83 -14.74 20.54
N TYR A 682 31.70 -15.49 19.93
CA TYR A 682 31.59 -16.95 19.88
C TYR A 682 32.96 -17.60 19.89
N THR A 683 33.01 -18.84 20.38
CA THR A 683 34.20 -19.67 20.31
C THR A 683 34.17 -20.46 19.01
N ASN A 684 35.24 -20.37 18.20
CA ASN A 684 35.36 -21.12 16.98
C ASN A 684 35.75 -22.60 17.24
N THR A 685 35.85 -23.40 16.19
CA THR A 685 36.21 -24.82 16.26
C THR A 685 37.62 -25.08 16.81
N LYS A 686 38.46 -24.02 16.92
CA LYS A 686 39.82 -24.07 17.49
C LYS A 686 39.89 -23.58 18.93
N ASN A 687 38.75 -23.38 19.59
CA ASN A 687 38.63 -22.81 20.94
C ASN A 687 39.11 -21.35 21.06
N GLU A 688 39.18 -20.58 19.96
CA GLU A 688 39.52 -19.17 19.94
C GLU A 688 38.26 -18.33 20.11
N LEU A 689 38.32 -17.33 20.99
CA LEU A 689 37.22 -16.34 21.13
C LEU A 689 37.23 -15.40 19.91
N ILE A 690 36.17 -15.41 19.13
CA ILE A 690 35.95 -14.50 18.02
C ILE A 690 34.94 -13.43 18.47
N VAL A 691 35.34 -12.18 18.37
CA VAL A 691 34.44 -11.02 18.55
C VAL A 691 34.17 -10.43 17.18
N GLN A 692 32.91 -10.43 16.77
CA GLN A 692 32.46 -9.84 15.52
C GLN A 692 31.70 -8.54 15.83
N ASP A 693 32.28 -7.44 15.39
CA ASP A 693 31.71 -6.08 15.56
C ASP A 693 30.64 -5.83 14.48
N PHE A 694 29.44 -5.44 14.93
CA PHE A 694 28.32 -5.04 14.09
C PHE A 694 28.01 -3.54 14.21
N ASN A 695 28.90 -2.77 14.86
CA ASN A 695 28.76 -1.32 14.95
C ASN A 695 28.98 -0.68 13.58
N PHE A 696 27.98 -0.03 13.07
CA PHE A 696 28.12 0.75 11.84
C PHE A 696 27.12 1.90 11.74
N GLU A 697 27.51 2.90 10.99
CA GLU A 697 26.70 4.04 10.67
C GLU A 697 26.50 4.11 9.17
N SER A 698 25.27 4.41 8.77
CA SER A 698 24.89 4.43 7.36
C SER A 698 23.92 5.57 7.08
N SER A 699 24.21 6.37 6.06
CA SER A 699 23.28 7.35 5.53
C SER A 699 22.89 6.98 4.11
N THR A 700 21.63 7.16 3.78
CA THR A 700 21.14 6.99 2.41
C THR A 700 19.88 7.81 2.18
N TRP A 701 19.48 7.94 0.92
CA TRP A 701 18.24 8.60 0.56
C TRP A 701 17.57 7.93 -0.64
N THR A 702 16.26 8.07 -0.68
CA THR A 702 15.45 7.64 -1.82
C THR A 702 14.66 8.83 -2.34
N GLY A 703 14.58 8.95 -3.66
CA GLY A 703 13.81 10.00 -4.33
C GLY A 703 12.90 9.40 -5.40
N ARG A 704 11.69 9.94 -5.52
CA ARG A 704 10.74 9.54 -6.56
C ARG A 704 10.04 10.75 -7.13
N ILE A 705 9.91 10.78 -8.46
CA ILE A 705 9.14 11.79 -9.18
C ILE A 705 8.19 11.05 -10.11
N ASN A 706 6.90 11.30 -9.92
CA ASN A 706 5.85 10.81 -10.80
C ASN A 706 5.24 12.00 -11.54
N SER A 707 5.29 11.99 -12.87
CA SER A 707 4.73 13.02 -13.73
C SER A 707 3.61 12.44 -14.57
N ARG A 708 2.43 13.09 -14.55
CA ARG A 708 1.30 12.75 -15.41
C ARG A 708 0.92 13.93 -16.29
N ILE A 709 0.85 13.67 -17.58
CA ILE A 709 0.59 14.66 -18.63
C ILE A 709 -0.59 14.18 -19.49
N ASN A 710 -1.64 14.99 -19.58
CA ASN A 710 -2.72 14.75 -20.53
C ASN A 710 -2.32 15.39 -21.87
N LEU A 711 -1.93 14.58 -22.82
CA LEU A 711 -1.54 14.98 -24.17
C LEU A 711 -2.76 15.25 -25.06
N PRO A 712 -2.60 15.91 -26.22
CA PRO A 712 -3.63 16.00 -27.24
C PRO A 712 -4.20 14.63 -27.61
N TYR A 713 -5.37 14.61 -28.26
CA TYR A 713 -6.06 13.39 -28.70
C TYR A 713 -6.48 12.44 -27.56
N LYS A 714 -6.64 12.96 -26.32
CA LYS A 714 -7.00 12.19 -25.12
C LYS A 714 -6.01 11.06 -24.81
N ILE A 715 -4.73 11.30 -25.04
CA ILE A 715 -3.65 10.39 -24.65
C ILE A 715 -3.14 10.83 -23.28
N ASP A 716 -3.15 9.92 -22.34
CA ASP A 716 -2.51 10.12 -21.03
C ASP A 716 -1.09 9.55 -21.08
N PHE A 717 -0.10 10.35 -20.72
CA PHE A 717 1.28 9.95 -20.52
C PHE A 717 1.65 10.02 -19.05
N GLN A 718 2.34 9.00 -18.56
CA GLN A 718 2.83 8.95 -17.19
C GLN A 718 4.30 8.48 -17.19
N SER A 719 5.13 9.12 -16.38
CA SER A 719 6.48 8.69 -16.09
C SER A 719 6.73 8.65 -14.59
N ASN A 720 7.48 7.65 -14.14
CA ASN A 720 7.91 7.50 -12.75
C ASN A 720 9.41 7.24 -12.75
N LEU A 721 10.18 8.17 -12.16
CA LEU A 721 11.60 8.04 -11.92
C LEU A 721 11.82 7.80 -10.43
N THR A 722 12.46 6.68 -10.09
CA THR A 722 12.86 6.35 -8.71
C THR A 722 14.38 6.26 -8.66
N TYR A 723 14.99 6.91 -7.68
CA TYR A 723 16.41 6.79 -7.37
C TYR A 723 16.59 6.34 -5.93
N ASN A 724 17.31 5.25 -5.71
CA ASN A 724 17.79 4.81 -4.42
C ASN A 724 19.29 5.04 -4.36
N ALA A 725 19.76 5.84 -3.41
CA ALA A 725 21.17 6.16 -3.27
C ALA A 725 21.98 4.95 -2.78
N SER A 726 23.29 5.01 -2.93
CA SER A 726 24.19 4.03 -2.34
C SER A 726 24.04 4.00 -0.82
N GLN A 727 24.20 2.82 -0.23
CA GLN A 727 24.07 2.60 1.21
C GLN A 727 25.24 1.75 1.72
N LYS A 728 25.87 2.20 2.80
CA LYS A 728 26.80 1.38 3.57
C LYS A 728 25.99 0.31 4.33
N ILE A 729 26.45 -0.91 4.34
CA ILE A 729 25.90 -2.05 5.07
C ILE A 729 26.98 -2.59 6.01
N ALA A 730 26.62 -3.43 6.99
CA ALA A 730 27.54 -3.91 8.02
C ALA A 730 28.86 -4.50 7.49
N GLN A 731 28.86 -5.07 6.29
CA GLN A 731 30.01 -5.78 5.72
C GLN A 731 30.39 -5.27 4.32
N GLY A 732 30.08 -4.00 3.98
CA GLY A 732 30.41 -3.45 2.67
C GLY A 732 29.51 -2.30 2.22
N THR A 733 29.23 -2.25 0.91
CA THR A 733 28.42 -1.17 0.32
C THR A 733 27.46 -1.75 -0.73
N GLN A 734 26.21 -1.31 -0.69
CA GLN A 734 25.24 -1.51 -1.76
C GLN A 734 25.18 -0.27 -2.64
N LYS A 735 25.40 -0.43 -3.96
CA LYS A 735 25.41 0.69 -4.91
C LYS A 735 24.01 1.25 -5.17
N GLY A 736 23.93 2.52 -5.51
CA GLY A 736 22.70 3.19 -5.85
C GLY A 736 22.13 2.76 -7.20
N ILE A 737 20.82 2.96 -7.40
CA ILE A 737 20.06 2.52 -8.57
C ILE A 737 19.04 3.57 -8.98
N ALA A 738 18.95 3.85 -10.31
CA ALA A 738 17.91 4.69 -10.90
C ALA A 738 17.00 3.84 -11.79
N VAL A 739 15.69 3.91 -11.59
CA VAL A 739 14.69 3.15 -12.35
C VAL A 739 13.68 4.10 -12.96
N LEU A 740 13.48 4.03 -14.28
CA LEU A 740 12.49 4.81 -15.01
C LEU A 740 11.39 3.89 -15.56
N ASN A 741 10.13 4.20 -15.24
CA ASN A 741 8.95 3.57 -15.81
C ASN A 741 8.19 4.57 -16.67
N LEU A 742 7.67 4.14 -17.84
CA LEU A 742 6.87 4.95 -18.75
C LEU A 742 5.55 4.27 -19.08
N GLY A 743 4.51 5.06 -19.24
CA GLY A 743 3.18 4.55 -19.62
C GLY A 743 2.41 5.52 -20.50
N PHE A 744 1.71 4.96 -21.50
CA PHE A 744 0.81 5.67 -22.38
C PHE A 744 -0.56 4.99 -22.31
N SER A 745 -1.63 5.76 -22.27
CA SER A 745 -2.97 5.19 -22.42
C SER A 745 -3.90 6.09 -23.20
N LYS A 746 -4.87 5.46 -23.86
CA LYS A 746 -5.92 6.13 -24.60
C LYS A 746 -7.26 5.46 -24.34
N ASP A 747 -8.25 6.27 -23.97
CA ASP A 747 -9.62 5.80 -23.87
C ASP A 747 -10.24 5.73 -25.27
N ILE A 748 -10.86 4.59 -25.60
CA ILE A 748 -11.48 4.25 -26.88
C ILE A 748 -12.92 3.77 -26.66
N LEU A 749 -13.67 3.49 -27.72
CA LEU A 749 -15.05 3.00 -27.68
C LEU A 749 -15.97 3.91 -26.81
N LYS A 750 -15.88 5.24 -26.98
CA LYS A 750 -16.64 6.24 -26.20
C LYS A 750 -16.42 6.07 -24.69
N ASP A 751 -15.14 5.95 -24.28
CA ASP A 751 -14.66 5.76 -22.91
C ASP A 751 -15.09 4.45 -22.24
N LYS A 752 -15.64 3.49 -22.98
CA LYS A 752 -15.94 2.14 -22.48
C LYS A 752 -14.72 1.25 -22.43
N ALA A 753 -13.69 1.52 -23.25
CA ALA A 753 -12.45 0.76 -23.22
C ALA A 753 -11.23 1.67 -23.13
N THR A 754 -10.13 1.11 -22.64
CA THR A 754 -8.82 1.76 -22.57
C THR A 754 -7.77 0.81 -23.14
N LEU A 755 -6.95 1.32 -24.03
CA LEU A 755 -5.70 0.68 -24.45
C LEU A 755 -4.55 1.36 -23.69
N ALA A 756 -3.66 0.57 -23.06
CA ALA A 756 -2.48 1.11 -22.37
C ALA A 756 -1.23 0.32 -22.73
N PHE A 757 -0.11 1.04 -22.87
CA PHE A 757 1.21 0.51 -23.14
C PHE A 757 2.15 0.99 -22.04
N ASN A 758 2.83 0.08 -21.35
CA ASN A 758 3.73 0.35 -20.24
C ASN A 758 5.10 -0.26 -20.49
N ILE A 759 6.16 0.46 -20.11
CA ILE A 759 7.51 -0.07 -20.02
C ILE A 759 8.00 0.13 -18.60
N SER A 760 8.22 -0.96 -17.89
CA SER A 760 8.84 -0.98 -16.56
C SER A 760 10.35 -1.10 -16.71
N ASP A 761 11.10 -0.25 -15.97
CA ASP A 761 12.56 -0.22 -15.98
C ASP A 761 13.16 -0.04 -17.39
N VAL A 762 12.88 1.11 -18.02
CA VAL A 762 13.31 1.46 -19.39
C VAL A 762 14.80 1.20 -19.62
N PHE A 763 15.64 1.49 -18.62
CA PHE A 763 17.10 1.34 -18.72
C PHE A 763 17.61 -0.07 -18.38
N ASN A 764 16.70 -0.99 -17.97
CA ASN A 764 17.06 -2.32 -17.45
C ASN A 764 18.09 -2.25 -16.31
N SER A 765 17.92 -1.26 -15.45
CA SER A 765 18.87 -0.84 -14.41
C SER A 765 18.57 -1.44 -13.03
N ARG A 766 17.45 -2.16 -12.87
CA ARG A 766 17.01 -2.74 -11.58
C ARG A 766 17.90 -3.93 -11.22
N LYS A 767 19.09 -3.62 -10.74
CA LYS A 767 20.12 -4.55 -10.29
C LYS A 767 20.46 -4.26 -8.84
N MET A 768 20.74 -5.29 -8.06
CA MET A 768 21.34 -5.16 -6.73
C MET A 768 22.85 -5.38 -6.89
N ILE A 769 23.63 -4.33 -6.68
CA ILE A 769 25.09 -4.36 -6.79
C ILE A 769 25.65 -4.16 -5.39
N ARG A 770 26.49 -5.10 -4.94
CA ARG A 770 27.13 -5.08 -3.63
C ARG A 770 28.63 -5.33 -3.76
N ASP A 771 29.40 -4.52 -3.03
CA ASP A 771 30.80 -4.78 -2.74
C ASP A 771 30.88 -5.19 -1.27
N LEU A 772 31.31 -6.42 -1.00
CA LEU A 772 31.46 -6.99 0.34
C LEU A 772 32.94 -7.12 0.68
N ASN A 773 33.32 -6.67 1.87
CA ASN A 773 34.66 -6.76 2.41
C ASN A 773 34.62 -7.47 3.76
N LEU A 774 34.98 -8.73 3.78
CA LEU A 774 35.11 -9.58 4.95
C LEU A 774 36.59 -9.81 5.25
N PRO A 775 36.98 -10.21 6.48
CA PRO A 775 38.36 -10.47 6.80
C PRO A 775 39.06 -11.50 5.89
N THR A 776 38.28 -12.44 5.33
CA THR A 776 38.81 -13.55 4.51
C THR A 776 38.23 -13.57 3.08
N VAL A 777 37.31 -12.66 2.76
CA VAL A 777 36.62 -12.65 1.45
C VAL A 777 36.33 -11.23 1.00
N ASN A 778 36.78 -10.87 -0.18
CA ASN A 778 36.26 -9.72 -0.93
C ASN A 778 35.33 -10.25 -2.02
N SER A 779 34.16 -9.64 -2.18
CA SER A 779 33.23 -10.09 -3.21
C SER A 779 32.48 -8.91 -3.84
N TYR A 780 32.51 -8.84 -5.17
CA TYR A 780 31.62 -8.02 -5.97
C TYR A 780 30.44 -8.88 -6.44
N SER A 781 29.22 -8.44 -6.23
CA SER A 781 28.04 -9.14 -6.72
C SER A 781 27.10 -8.20 -7.46
N GLU A 782 26.57 -8.65 -8.60
CA GLU A 782 25.52 -8.00 -9.38
C GLU A 782 24.39 -9.00 -9.60
N MET A 783 23.19 -8.71 -9.04
CA MET A 783 22.03 -9.58 -9.12
C MET A 783 20.88 -8.84 -9.80
N GLN A 784 20.30 -9.41 -10.84
CA GLN A 784 19.15 -8.89 -11.56
C GLN A 784 18.05 -9.95 -11.66
N ASN A 785 17.10 -9.90 -10.74
CA ASN A 785 15.95 -10.84 -10.68
C ASN A 785 14.67 -10.27 -11.35
N ARG A 786 14.69 -9.01 -11.76
CA ARG A 786 13.57 -8.34 -12.46
C ARG A 786 14.14 -7.54 -13.62
N MET A 787 13.93 -8.06 -14.82
CA MET A 787 14.34 -7.38 -16.06
C MET A 787 13.28 -6.37 -16.51
N ARG A 788 13.65 -5.52 -17.49
CA ARG A 788 12.71 -4.63 -18.20
C ARG A 788 11.55 -5.45 -18.77
N VAL A 789 10.31 -4.95 -18.57
CA VAL A 789 9.10 -5.55 -19.13
C VAL A 789 8.31 -4.50 -19.90
N ALA A 790 7.95 -4.80 -21.14
CA ALA A 790 6.99 -4.04 -21.93
C ALA A 790 5.65 -4.77 -21.92
N THR A 791 4.55 -4.06 -21.61
CA THR A 791 3.20 -4.64 -21.50
C THR A 791 2.18 -3.81 -22.28
N LEU A 792 1.38 -4.46 -23.12
CA LEU A 792 0.21 -3.90 -23.76
C LEU A 792 -1.04 -4.46 -23.07
N SER A 793 -1.94 -3.59 -22.61
CA SER A 793 -3.17 -4.00 -21.94
C SER A 793 -4.42 -3.36 -22.56
N PHE A 794 -5.49 -4.14 -22.63
CA PHE A 794 -6.81 -3.72 -23.05
C PHE A 794 -7.79 -3.90 -21.88
N THR A 795 -8.50 -2.82 -21.50
CA THR A 795 -9.51 -2.84 -20.45
C THR A 795 -10.86 -2.48 -21.04
N TYR A 796 -11.87 -3.34 -20.87
CA TYR A 796 -13.24 -3.05 -21.22
C TYR A 796 -14.10 -2.91 -19.97
N ARG A 797 -14.92 -1.83 -19.87
CA ARG A 797 -15.81 -1.54 -18.75
C ARG A 797 -17.26 -1.53 -19.22
N PHE A 798 -18.12 -2.26 -18.52
CA PHE A 798 -19.55 -2.30 -18.79
C PHE A 798 -20.34 -1.63 -17.67
N ASN A 799 -21.46 -1.01 -18.05
CA ASN A 799 -22.36 -0.26 -17.16
C ASN A 799 -21.68 0.84 -16.29
N LYS A 800 -20.70 1.54 -16.87
CA LYS A 800 -20.16 2.76 -16.27
C LYS A 800 -21.27 3.81 -16.16
N SER A 801 -21.55 4.32 -14.96
CA SER A 801 -22.65 5.30 -14.77
C SER A 801 -22.39 6.59 -15.56
N LYS A 802 -23.45 7.23 -16.07
CA LYS A 802 -23.35 8.52 -16.79
C LYS A 802 -22.73 9.63 -15.94
N THR A 803 -22.84 9.53 -14.61
CA THR A 803 -22.31 10.49 -13.63
C THR A 803 -20.77 10.50 -13.57
N GLU A 804 -20.09 9.41 -13.90
CA GLU A 804 -18.63 9.40 -14.03
C GLU A 804 -18.12 10.14 -15.27
N LYS A 805 -18.97 10.28 -16.32
CA LYS A 805 -18.63 10.98 -17.57
C LYS A 805 -18.65 12.51 -17.43
N GLU A 806 -19.57 13.07 -16.64
CA GLU A 806 -19.71 14.51 -16.49
C GLU A 806 -18.71 15.14 -15.51
N LYS A 807 -18.12 14.34 -14.62
CA LYS A 807 -17.16 14.81 -13.60
C LYS A 807 -15.73 14.92 -14.11
N ASP A 808 -15.38 14.19 -15.15
CA ASP A 808 -14.10 14.38 -15.84
C ASP A 808 -14.03 15.73 -16.59
N ALA A 809 -15.18 16.41 -16.79
CA ALA A 809 -15.31 17.63 -17.59
C ALA A 809 -15.32 18.95 -16.79
N LYS A 810 -15.54 18.96 -15.47
CA LYS A 810 -15.59 20.21 -14.67
C LYS A 810 -14.53 20.25 -13.57
N PRO A 811 -13.70 21.30 -13.48
CA PRO A 811 -12.80 21.51 -12.34
C PRO A 811 -13.61 21.94 -11.12
N LYS A 812 -13.46 21.26 -9.99
CA LYS A 812 -14.01 21.71 -8.70
C LYS A 812 -13.26 22.93 -8.16
N SER A 813 -14.01 23.91 -7.65
CA SER A 813 -13.46 24.96 -6.81
C SER A 813 -13.05 24.37 -5.44
N ALA A 814 -12.04 24.97 -4.82
CA ALA A 814 -11.38 24.48 -3.60
C ALA A 814 -12.23 24.58 -2.30
N ASN A 815 -13.54 24.82 -2.39
CA ASN A 815 -14.39 25.11 -1.22
C ASN A 815 -15.36 24.01 -0.79
N ASP A 816 -15.37 22.84 -1.42
CA ASP A 816 -16.24 21.71 -1.01
C ASP A 816 -15.47 20.66 -0.20
N GLY A 817 -14.95 21.04 0.93
CA GLY A 817 -14.24 20.20 1.89
C GLY A 817 -14.93 20.20 3.26
N ASN A 818 -16.22 19.88 3.32
CA ASN A 818 -16.91 19.59 4.58
C ASN A 818 -17.43 18.15 4.55
N ASP A 819 -16.51 17.19 4.57
CA ASP A 819 -16.83 15.81 4.93
C ASP A 819 -16.34 15.59 6.36
N ASN A 820 -17.30 15.57 7.29
CA ASN A 820 -17.14 15.30 8.72
C ASN A 820 -16.76 13.85 9.04
N ASP A 821 -15.80 13.26 8.29
CA ASP A 821 -15.21 11.95 8.60
C ASP A 821 -13.86 12.11 9.34
N TYR A 822 -13.80 13.03 10.31
CA TYR A 822 -12.56 13.34 11.01
C TYR A 822 -12.17 12.32 12.07
N ILE A 823 -13.07 11.42 12.47
CA ILE A 823 -12.77 10.39 13.48
C ILE A 823 -13.45 9.09 13.04
N GLY A 824 -12.75 8.18 12.41
CA GLY A 824 -13.25 6.83 12.22
C GLY A 824 -12.94 6.19 10.85
N GLY A 825 -11.96 5.34 10.85
CA GLY A 825 -11.71 4.36 9.80
C GLY A 825 -10.85 3.24 10.32
#